data_d38b4dea6368e1675f6e7e3bb5f3fef9
#
_entry.id   d38b4dea6368e1675f6e7e3bb5f3fef9
#
_cell.length_a   1.000
_cell.length_b   1.000
_cell.length_c   1.000
_cell.angle_alpha   90.00
_cell.angle_beta   90.00
_cell.angle_gamma   90.00
#
_symmetry.space_group_name_H-M   'P 1'
#
loop_
_entity.id
_entity.type
_entity.pdbx_description
1 polymer ?
#
loop_
_entity_poly.entity_id
_entity_poly.type
_entity_poly.pdbx_seq_one_letter_code
_entity_poly.pdbx_strand_id
1 'polypeptide(L)'
;MPVITLPDGSQRQFDNAVSTMDVAADIGPGLAKACIAGRVDGVRVDACDLIENDAQLEIITAKDEDGLEIIRHSCAHLLGHAVKQLFPEAKMAIGPTIDSGFYYDIDMEHSLTQDDLDKIEKRMKELAKTKYQVIKKNVSWQEARDAFDARGETYKIAILDENVSKDDRPGLYHHEEYIDMCRGPHVPNMSFCQNFKILSVAGAYWRGNSDNKMLQRIYGTAFQDKKLLKAHLIRLEEAAKRDHRKIGKHLDLFHMQQEAPGMVFWHHNGWTIFRELEVFVREKLTEYDYQEVKGPLMMDRVLWERSGHWDKYAEAMFTTSSENREYAIKPMNCPGHVQIFNQGLKSYRDLPLRMAEFGACHRNEPSGALHGIMRVRGFTQDDAHIFCTEAQVQDEVKSCIEMVYDTYTTFGFENIVVKLSTRPEQRVGSDEMWDKAEADLQLALESMNIAYEIQEGEGAFYGPKIEFTLHDCLDRAWQCGTVQLDFALPERLGATYVGEDNERHTPVMIHRAILGSLERFIGILIEDYAGFFPTWLAPEQAIVMGITDKQADYVQEIAKKLQKNGFRVKADLRNEKIGFKIREHTLKRVPYMLVCGDQEMEAGEIAVRTRKGKDLGKFKIDDFVAFLQQEVSTRTLNTVEE
;
A
#
# COMPACT_ATOMS: atom_id res chain seq x y z
N MET A 1 -1.55 -46.65 18.92
CA MET A 1 -0.76 -45.97 19.98
C MET A 1 0.09 -44.90 19.27
N PRO A 2 -0.42 -43.71 19.07
CA PRO A 2 0.33 -42.67 18.36
C PRO A 2 1.51 -42.17 19.19
N VAL A 3 2.64 -41.92 18.51
CA VAL A 3 3.82 -41.26 19.07
C VAL A 3 3.82 -39.81 18.53
N ILE A 4 3.66 -38.86 19.42
CA ILE A 4 3.64 -37.43 19.08
C ILE A 4 5.05 -36.86 19.31
N THR A 5 5.65 -36.34 18.25
CA THR A 5 6.95 -35.67 18.27
C THR A 5 6.72 -34.15 18.32
N LEU A 6 7.28 -33.50 19.36
CA LEU A 6 7.19 -32.05 19.55
C LEU A 6 8.34 -31.31 18.84
N PRO A 7 8.28 -29.98 18.67
CA PRO A 7 9.32 -29.23 17.97
C PRO A 7 10.71 -29.28 18.57
N ASP A 8 10.82 -29.58 19.88
CA ASP A 8 12.08 -29.76 20.59
C ASP A 8 12.68 -31.19 20.42
N GLY A 9 12.01 -32.05 19.61
CA GLY A 9 12.39 -33.43 19.37
C GLY A 9 11.94 -34.41 20.46
N SER A 10 11.29 -33.94 21.52
CA SER A 10 10.73 -34.83 22.55
C SER A 10 9.55 -35.62 22.01
N GLN A 11 9.42 -36.88 22.45
CA GLN A 11 8.37 -37.80 22.02
C GLN A 11 7.44 -38.15 23.19
N ARG A 12 6.16 -38.25 22.90
CA ARG A 12 5.11 -38.67 23.84
C ARG A 12 4.26 -39.75 23.21
N GLN A 13 4.10 -40.85 23.92
CA GLN A 13 3.32 -42.01 23.47
C GLN A 13 2.00 -42.05 24.20
N PHE A 14 0.90 -42.28 23.45
CA PHE A 14 -0.46 -42.34 23.98
C PHE A 14 -1.11 -43.69 23.60
N ASP A 15 -1.90 -44.25 24.51
CA ASP A 15 -2.54 -45.55 24.30
C ASP A 15 -3.65 -45.51 23.25
N ASN A 16 -4.31 -44.34 23.07
CA ASN A 16 -5.41 -44.12 22.13
C ASN A 16 -5.13 -42.89 21.28
N ALA A 17 -5.94 -42.67 20.27
CA ALA A 17 -5.98 -41.39 19.54
C ALA A 17 -6.08 -40.22 20.52
N VAL A 18 -5.31 -39.17 20.28
CA VAL A 18 -5.10 -38.04 21.19
C VAL A 18 -5.35 -36.72 20.49
N SER A 19 -5.95 -35.76 21.16
CA SER A 19 -6.12 -34.42 20.62
C SER A 19 -4.92 -33.52 20.97
N THR A 20 -4.76 -32.41 20.22
CA THR A 20 -3.77 -31.39 20.57
C THR A 20 -3.99 -30.87 22.00
N MET A 21 -5.23 -30.74 22.45
CA MET A 21 -5.57 -30.30 23.79
C MET A 21 -5.10 -31.32 24.86
N ASP A 22 -5.25 -32.63 24.59
CA ASP A 22 -4.81 -33.68 25.50
C ASP A 22 -3.27 -33.68 25.61
N VAL A 23 -2.56 -33.54 24.50
CA VAL A 23 -1.09 -33.42 24.50
C VAL A 23 -0.66 -32.18 25.27
N ALA A 24 -1.33 -31.03 25.07
CA ALA A 24 -1.04 -29.81 25.82
C ALA A 24 -1.27 -29.98 27.33
N ALA A 25 -2.31 -30.75 27.72
CA ALA A 25 -2.62 -31.04 29.12
C ALA A 25 -1.59 -31.99 29.75
N ASP A 26 -1.10 -32.99 29.00
CA ASP A 26 -0.05 -33.89 29.42
C ASP A 26 1.31 -33.17 29.64
N ILE A 27 1.61 -32.14 28.81
CA ILE A 27 2.81 -31.31 28.99
C ILE A 27 2.65 -30.42 30.23
N GLY A 28 1.47 -29.81 30.43
CA GLY A 28 1.21 -29.06 31.63
C GLY A 28 -0.02 -28.16 31.56
N PRO A 29 -0.64 -27.83 32.71
CA PRO A 29 -1.90 -27.10 32.79
C PRO A 29 -1.81 -25.67 32.25
N GLY A 30 -0.63 -25.06 32.26
CA GLY A 30 -0.39 -23.74 31.69
C GLY A 30 -0.51 -23.75 30.16
N LEU A 31 0.07 -24.76 29.50
CA LEU A 31 0.00 -24.92 28.06
C LEU A 31 -1.40 -25.32 27.61
N ALA A 32 -2.05 -26.23 28.31
CA ALA A 32 -3.47 -26.59 28.05
C ALA A 32 -4.39 -25.36 28.06
N LYS A 33 -4.20 -24.46 29.02
CA LYS A 33 -4.97 -23.21 29.09
C LYS A 33 -4.64 -22.22 27.95
N ALA A 34 -3.43 -22.27 27.42
CA ALA A 34 -2.97 -21.39 26.34
C ALA A 34 -3.23 -21.97 24.94
N CYS A 35 -3.48 -23.26 24.83
CA CYS A 35 -3.70 -23.98 23.58
C CYS A 35 -4.95 -23.47 22.85
N ILE A 36 -4.76 -23.06 21.60
CA ILE A 36 -5.84 -22.65 20.70
C ILE A 36 -6.09 -23.70 19.63
N ALA A 37 -5.04 -24.25 19.05
CA ALA A 37 -5.09 -25.22 17.95
C ALA A 37 -3.79 -26.01 17.90
N GLY A 38 -3.66 -26.93 16.94
CA GLY A 38 -2.44 -27.64 16.62
C GLY A 38 -2.01 -27.47 15.17
N ARG A 39 -0.73 -27.71 14.91
CA ARG A 39 -0.21 -27.97 13.57
C ARG A 39 0.32 -29.39 13.55
N VAL A 40 -0.40 -30.28 12.86
CA VAL A 40 -0.09 -31.71 12.72
C VAL A 40 0.53 -31.93 11.34
N ASP A 41 1.78 -32.39 11.29
CA ASP A 41 2.53 -32.59 10.03
C ASP A 41 2.43 -31.40 9.07
N GLY A 42 2.53 -30.18 9.61
CA GLY A 42 2.45 -28.92 8.87
C GLY A 42 1.04 -28.40 8.60
N VAL A 43 -0.03 -29.17 8.90
CA VAL A 43 -1.44 -28.77 8.67
C VAL A 43 -2.07 -28.25 9.96
N ARG A 44 -2.74 -27.10 9.92
CA ARG A 44 -3.47 -26.54 11.06
C ARG A 44 -4.76 -27.35 11.32
N VAL A 45 -4.98 -27.74 12.58
CA VAL A 45 -6.13 -28.53 13.04
C VAL A 45 -6.73 -27.91 14.30
N ASP A 46 -8.01 -28.17 14.55
CA ASP A 46 -8.65 -27.75 15.80
C ASP A 46 -8.04 -28.47 17.00
N ALA A 47 -8.01 -27.80 18.16
CA ALA A 47 -7.45 -28.38 19.38
C ALA A 47 -8.12 -29.69 19.80
N CYS A 48 -9.34 -29.94 19.35
CA CYS A 48 -10.13 -31.15 19.62
C CYS A 48 -10.02 -32.25 18.55
N ASP A 49 -9.40 -31.98 17.40
CA ASP A 49 -9.24 -32.99 16.36
C ASP A 49 -8.30 -34.12 16.84
N LEU A 50 -8.68 -35.36 16.54
CA LEU A 50 -7.97 -36.55 16.99
C LEU A 50 -6.81 -36.89 16.04
N ILE A 51 -5.65 -37.13 16.61
CA ILE A 51 -4.45 -37.61 15.96
C ILE A 51 -4.37 -39.14 16.21
N GLU A 52 -4.57 -39.90 15.15
CA GLU A 52 -4.68 -41.37 15.24
C GLU A 52 -3.35 -42.10 15.02
N ASN A 53 -2.41 -41.46 14.30
CA ASN A 53 -1.14 -42.02 13.89
C ASN A 53 0.03 -41.21 14.48
N ASP A 54 1.26 -41.74 14.34
CA ASP A 54 2.46 -41.00 14.64
C ASP A 54 2.51 -39.70 13.83
N ALA A 55 2.82 -38.59 14.51
CA ALA A 55 2.79 -37.28 13.88
C ALA A 55 3.75 -36.27 14.55
N GLN A 56 4.14 -35.26 13.80
CA GLN A 56 4.77 -34.06 14.36
C GLN A 56 3.68 -33.08 14.79
N LEU A 57 3.75 -32.58 16.02
CA LEU A 57 2.76 -31.65 16.55
C LEU A 57 3.43 -30.39 17.11
N GLU A 58 3.01 -29.26 16.58
CA GLU A 58 3.26 -27.93 17.15
C GLU A 58 1.96 -27.41 17.79
N ILE A 59 2.03 -26.99 19.07
CA ILE A 59 0.86 -26.45 19.78
C ILE A 59 0.80 -24.94 19.54
N ILE A 60 -0.29 -24.49 18.91
CA ILE A 60 -0.52 -23.09 18.58
C ILE A 60 -1.18 -22.40 19.79
N THR A 61 -0.61 -21.27 20.20
CA THR A 61 -1.11 -20.41 21.28
C THR A 61 -1.52 -19.02 20.77
N ALA A 62 -2.14 -18.21 21.62
CA ALA A 62 -2.53 -16.84 21.27
C ALA A 62 -1.35 -15.91 20.95
N LYS A 63 -0.11 -16.30 21.25
CA LYS A 63 1.10 -15.50 21.00
C LYS A 63 1.66 -15.73 19.59
N ASP A 64 1.29 -16.84 18.98
CA ASP A 64 1.72 -17.21 17.65
C ASP A 64 0.89 -16.45 16.60
N GLU A 65 1.47 -16.19 15.44
CA GLU A 65 0.79 -15.50 14.34
C GLU A 65 -0.47 -16.27 13.90
N ASP A 66 -0.37 -17.57 13.71
CA ASP A 66 -1.50 -18.44 13.43
C ASP A 66 -2.58 -18.37 14.53
N GLY A 67 -2.17 -18.27 15.80
CA GLY A 67 -3.10 -18.15 16.91
C GLY A 67 -3.92 -16.85 16.85
N LEU A 68 -3.31 -15.75 16.43
CA LEU A 68 -4.01 -14.49 16.21
C LEU A 68 -5.00 -14.58 15.03
N GLU A 69 -4.62 -15.23 13.94
CA GLU A 69 -5.52 -15.48 12.79
C GLU A 69 -6.74 -16.31 13.22
N ILE A 70 -6.53 -17.38 14.00
CA ILE A 70 -7.60 -18.23 14.53
C ILE A 70 -8.54 -17.44 15.46
N ILE A 71 -8.01 -16.54 16.30
CA ILE A 71 -8.81 -15.64 17.14
C ILE A 71 -9.69 -14.73 16.25
N ARG A 72 -9.12 -14.13 15.20
CA ARG A 72 -9.86 -13.28 14.24
C ARG A 72 -10.98 -14.05 13.55
N HIS A 73 -10.69 -15.25 13.06
CA HIS A 73 -11.66 -16.13 12.44
C HIS A 73 -12.81 -16.48 13.42
N SER A 74 -12.47 -16.80 14.65
CA SER A 74 -13.48 -17.10 15.68
C SER A 74 -14.29 -15.87 16.08
N CYS A 75 -13.70 -14.67 16.03
CA CYS A 75 -14.43 -13.41 16.22
C CYS A 75 -15.40 -13.12 15.06
N ALA A 76 -15.11 -13.57 13.83
CA ALA A 76 -16.09 -13.51 12.73
C ALA A 76 -17.32 -14.38 13.02
N HIS A 77 -17.13 -15.60 13.52
CA HIS A 77 -18.27 -16.45 13.94
C HIS A 77 -19.02 -15.86 15.14
N LEU A 78 -18.32 -15.25 16.11
CA LEU A 78 -18.94 -14.53 17.23
C LEU A 78 -19.78 -13.34 16.75
N LEU A 79 -19.33 -12.64 15.70
CA LEU A 79 -20.10 -11.59 15.02
C LEU A 79 -21.37 -12.18 14.40
N GLY A 80 -21.26 -13.28 13.67
CA GLY A 80 -22.41 -14.00 13.09
C GLY A 80 -23.44 -14.42 14.15
N HIS A 81 -22.98 -14.97 15.27
CA HIS A 81 -23.82 -15.34 16.40
C HIS A 81 -24.57 -14.11 16.99
N ALA A 82 -23.87 -13.01 17.23
CA ALA A 82 -24.48 -11.78 17.73
C ALA A 82 -25.50 -11.18 16.77
N VAL A 83 -25.19 -11.18 15.47
CA VAL A 83 -26.11 -10.69 14.42
C VAL A 83 -27.38 -11.56 14.38
N LYS A 84 -27.26 -12.87 14.37
CA LYS A 84 -28.44 -13.77 14.33
C LYS A 84 -29.33 -13.62 15.56
N GLN A 85 -28.79 -13.31 16.73
CA GLN A 85 -29.59 -13.04 17.92
C GLN A 85 -30.32 -11.70 17.86
N LEU A 86 -29.72 -10.67 17.26
CA LEU A 86 -30.32 -9.34 17.15
C LEU A 86 -31.22 -9.20 15.91
N PHE A 87 -30.87 -9.90 14.84
CA PHE A 87 -31.54 -9.87 13.54
C PHE A 87 -31.75 -11.30 13.03
N PRO A 88 -32.75 -12.04 13.55
CA PRO A 88 -32.95 -13.44 13.21
C PRO A 88 -33.17 -13.71 11.70
N GLU A 89 -33.72 -12.74 10.97
CA GLU A 89 -33.98 -12.81 9.53
C GLU A 89 -32.72 -12.65 8.67
N ALA A 90 -31.61 -12.15 9.24
CA ALA A 90 -30.36 -11.97 8.52
C ALA A 90 -29.81 -13.30 7.99
N LYS A 91 -29.40 -13.36 6.72
CA LYS A 91 -28.76 -14.53 6.12
C LYS A 91 -27.26 -14.35 6.12
N MET A 92 -26.58 -15.34 6.66
CA MET A 92 -25.13 -15.29 6.84
C MET A 92 -24.43 -15.85 5.60
N ALA A 93 -23.51 -15.07 5.01
CA ALA A 93 -22.78 -15.53 3.83
C ALA A 93 -21.39 -16.04 4.20
N ILE A 94 -20.38 -15.18 4.27
CA ILE A 94 -18.99 -15.58 4.50
C ILE A 94 -18.30 -14.63 5.49
N GLY A 95 -17.44 -15.20 6.35
CA GLY A 95 -16.71 -14.46 7.40
C GLY A 95 -15.21 -14.79 7.44
N PRO A 96 -14.42 -14.43 6.42
CA PRO A 96 -12.98 -14.69 6.42
C PRO A 96 -12.17 -13.70 7.28
N THR A 97 -10.92 -14.07 7.53
CA THR A 97 -9.89 -13.19 8.08
C THR A 97 -9.29 -12.31 6.99
N ILE A 98 -8.76 -11.18 7.41
CA ILE A 98 -7.92 -10.27 6.63
C ILE A 98 -6.69 -9.88 7.48
N ASP A 99 -5.66 -9.28 6.88
CA ASP A 99 -4.36 -9.01 7.51
C ASP A 99 -4.46 -8.38 8.91
N SER A 100 -5.38 -7.44 9.13
CA SER A 100 -5.52 -6.75 10.41
C SER A 100 -6.84 -7.00 11.13
N GLY A 101 -7.63 -8.02 10.70
CA GLY A 101 -8.93 -8.24 11.28
C GLY A 101 -9.74 -9.36 10.62
N PHE A 102 -11.02 -9.12 10.50
CA PHE A 102 -11.98 -10.01 9.88
C PHE A 102 -13.15 -9.21 9.32
N TYR A 103 -13.97 -9.85 8.47
CA TYR A 103 -15.27 -9.31 8.10
C TYR A 103 -16.32 -10.41 8.07
N TYR A 104 -17.59 -10.00 7.97
CA TYR A 104 -18.70 -10.91 7.70
C TYR A 104 -19.67 -10.27 6.72
N ASP A 105 -20.03 -11.00 5.67
CA ASP A 105 -21.02 -10.61 4.67
C ASP A 105 -22.40 -11.11 5.07
N ILE A 106 -23.36 -10.19 5.09
CA ILE A 106 -24.71 -10.42 5.61
C ILE A 106 -25.73 -9.91 4.61
N ASP A 107 -26.74 -10.73 4.32
CA ASP A 107 -27.91 -10.33 3.55
C ASP A 107 -29.09 -10.06 4.48
N MET A 108 -29.57 -8.83 4.46
CA MET A 108 -30.76 -8.40 5.20
C MET A 108 -31.35 -7.15 4.56
N GLU A 109 -32.68 -6.94 4.72
CA GLU A 109 -33.37 -5.79 4.18
C GLU A 109 -33.04 -4.49 4.94
N HIS A 110 -32.87 -4.60 6.26
CA HIS A 110 -32.49 -3.46 7.11
C HIS A 110 -31.04 -3.03 6.82
N SER A 111 -30.86 -1.75 6.47
CA SER A 111 -29.52 -1.17 6.31
C SER A 111 -28.92 -0.85 7.67
N LEU A 112 -27.80 -1.50 7.99
CA LEU A 112 -27.11 -1.35 9.28
C LEU A 112 -26.59 0.07 9.47
N THR A 113 -26.88 0.64 10.62
CA THR A 113 -26.42 1.96 11.07
C THR A 113 -25.28 1.82 12.09
N GLN A 114 -24.63 2.94 12.45
CA GLN A 114 -23.62 2.94 13.52
C GLN A 114 -24.21 2.46 14.85
N ASP A 115 -25.44 2.83 15.17
CA ASP A 115 -26.13 2.38 16.39
C ASP A 115 -26.34 0.87 16.40
N ASP A 116 -26.56 0.26 15.24
CA ASP A 116 -26.70 -1.19 15.14
C ASP A 116 -25.35 -1.88 15.31
N LEU A 117 -24.27 -1.32 14.76
CA LEU A 117 -22.92 -1.83 14.98
C LEU A 117 -22.54 -1.79 16.48
N ASP A 118 -22.90 -0.72 17.18
CA ASP A 118 -22.66 -0.59 18.63
C ASP A 118 -23.46 -1.64 19.44
N LYS A 119 -24.71 -1.94 19.03
CA LYS A 119 -25.53 -3.00 19.64
C LYS A 119 -24.92 -4.39 19.36
N ILE A 120 -24.48 -4.64 18.14
CA ILE A 120 -23.84 -5.90 17.74
C ILE A 120 -22.55 -6.08 18.56
N GLU A 121 -21.67 -5.06 18.64
CA GLU A 121 -20.44 -5.14 19.43
C GLU A 121 -20.73 -5.39 20.91
N LYS A 122 -21.73 -4.73 21.47
CA LYS A 122 -22.15 -4.96 22.86
C LYS A 122 -22.59 -6.42 23.05
N ARG A 123 -23.41 -6.95 22.13
CA ARG A 123 -23.88 -8.35 22.20
C ARG A 123 -22.72 -9.35 22.06
N MET A 124 -21.79 -9.11 21.15
CA MET A 124 -20.57 -9.92 21.04
C MET A 124 -19.78 -9.94 22.35
N LYS A 125 -19.64 -8.79 23.04
CA LYS A 125 -18.97 -8.71 24.34
C LYS A 125 -19.70 -9.49 25.44
N GLU A 126 -21.03 -9.49 25.43
CA GLU A 126 -21.84 -10.28 26.34
C GLU A 126 -21.62 -11.78 26.11
N LEU A 127 -21.71 -12.24 24.85
CA LEU A 127 -21.47 -13.61 24.46
C LEU A 127 -20.04 -14.07 24.80
N ALA A 128 -19.02 -13.28 24.46
CA ALA A 128 -17.65 -13.63 24.78
C ALA A 128 -17.38 -13.80 26.29
N LYS A 129 -18.06 -13.01 27.15
CA LYS A 129 -17.95 -13.12 28.61
C LYS A 129 -18.46 -14.45 29.17
N THR A 130 -19.40 -15.12 28.49
CA THR A 130 -19.89 -16.44 28.94
C THR A 130 -18.82 -17.52 28.79
N LYS A 131 -17.83 -17.30 27.93
CA LYS A 131 -16.72 -18.23 27.66
C LYS A 131 -17.20 -19.61 27.18
N TYR A 132 -18.34 -19.68 26.50
CA TYR A 132 -18.87 -20.93 25.99
C TYR A 132 -17.89 -21.69 25.10
N GLN A 133 -18.04 -23.01 25.05
CA GLN A 133 -17.21 -23.89 24.23
C GLN A 133 -17.66 -23.80 22.77
N VAL A 134 -16.69 -23.77 21.86
CA VAL A 134 -16.93 -23.95 20.44
C VAL A 134 -16.84 -25.43 20.13
N ILE A 135 -17.93 -26.00 19.63
CA ILE A 135 -18.03 -27.46 19.41
C ILE A 135 -18.01 -27.72 17.90
N LYS A 136 -16.94 -28.37 17.43
CA LYS A 136 -16.83 -28.86 16.07
C LYS A 136 -17.55 -30.21 15.92
N LYS A 137 -18.34 -30.37 14.87
CA LYS A 137 -18.92 -31.65 14.46
C LYS A 137 -18.68 -31.90 12.97
N ASN A 138 -17.95 -32.95 12.65
CA ASN A 138 -17.78 -33.40 11.28
C ASN A 138 -19.04 -34.23 10.89
N VAL A 139 -19.85 -33.67 10.01
CA VAL A 139 -21.14 -34.26 9.59
C VAL A 139 -21.08 -34.68 8.12
N SER A 140 -22.04 -35.47 7.65
CA SER A 140 -22.17 -35.71 6.22
C SER A 140 -22.61 -34.43 5.49
N TRP A 141 -22.35 -34.39 4.19
CA TRP A 141 -22.77 -33.27 3.34
C TRP A 141 -24.30 -33.03 3.45
N GLN A 142 -25.12 -34.13 3.50
CA GLN A 142 -26.58 -34.05 3.60
C GLN A 142 -26.99 -33.45 4.96
N GLU A 143 -26.41 -33.90 6.07
CA GLU A 143 -26.68 -33.34 7.40
C GLU A 143 -26.36 -31.86 7.50
N ALA A 144 -25.22 -31.43 6.89
CA ALA A 144 -24.88 -30.03 6.83
C ALA A 144 -25.91 -29.22 6.05
N ARG A 145 -26.32 -29.71 4.88
CA ARG A 145 -27.32 -29.07 4.05
C ARG A 145 -28.66 -28.93 4.76
N ASP A 146 -29.14 -30.01 5.39
CA ASP A 146 -30.39 -30.01 6.14
C ASP A 146 -30.36 -29.05 7.32
N ALA A 147 -29.21 -28.95 8.00
CA ALA A 147 -29.02 -28.01 9.10
C ALA A 147 -29.13 -26.54 8.67
N PHE A 148 -28.63 -26.18 7.47
CA PHE A 148 -28.74 -24.82 6.93
C PHE A 148 -30.10 -24.56 6.27
N ASP A 149 -30.69 -25.54 5.63
CA ASP A 149 -32.03 -25.42 5.05
C ASP A 149 -33.09 -25.14 6.14
N ALA A 150 -33.04 -25.87 7.24
CA ALA A 150 -33.89 -25.64 8.40
C ALA A 150 -33.76 -24.24 9.03
N ARG A 151 -32.67 -23.54 8.75
CA ARG A 151 -32.38 -22.16 9.23
C ARG A 151 -32.55 -21.09 8.16
N GLY A 152 -32.89 -21.48 6.92
CA GLY A 152 -33.01 -20.56 5.79
C GLY A 152 -31.71 -19.91 5.32
N GLU A 153 -30.55 -20.53 5.63
CA GLU A 153 -29.21 -20.01 5.31
C GLU A 153 -28.82 -20.33 3.86
N THR A 154 -29.46 -19.67 2.91
CA THR A 154 -29.33 -19.94 1.47
C THR A 154 -27.90 -19.75 0.94
N TYR A 155 -27.13 -18.79 1.50
CA TYR A 155 -25.72 -18.58 1.10
C TYR A 155 -24.81 -19.71 1.58
N LYS A 156 -25.05 -20.25 2.79
CA LYS A 156 -24.29 -21.41 3.30
C LYS A 156 -24.56 -22.66 2.47
N ILE A 157 -25.83 -22.86 2.02
CA ILE A 157 -26.19 -23.94 1.10
C ILE A 157 -25.44 -23.76 -0.24
N ALA A 158 -25.44 -22.57 -0.82
CA ALA A 158 -24.74 -22.30 -2.07
C ALA A 158 -23.23 -22.57 -1.96
N ILE A 159 -22.60 -22.18 -0.84
CA ILE A 159 -21.17 -22.45 -0.57
C ILE A 159 -20.92 -23.95 -0.42
N LEU A 160 -21.80 -24.68 0.29
CA LEU A 160 -21.70 -26.11 0.47
C LEU A 160 -21.82 -26.84 -0.87
N ASP A 161 -22.86 -26.50 -1.68
CA ASP A 161 -23.12 -27.12 -2.97
C ASP A 161 -21.98 -26.99 -3.97
N GLU A 162 -21.22 -25.90 -3.89
CA GLU A 162 -20.15 -25.58 -4.86
C GLU A 162 -18.75 -25.99 -4.40
N ASN A 163 -18.46 -25.87 -3.11
CA ASN A 163 -17.09 -25.98 -2.61
C ASN A 163 -16.80 -27.25 -1.81
N VAL A 164 -17.83 -28.08 -1.53
CA VAL A 164 -17.67 -29.27 -0.71
C VAL A 164 -18.20 -30.50 -1.48
N SER A 165 -17.33 -31.49 -1.67
CA SER A 165 -17.76 -32.75 -2.29
C SER A 165 -18.82 -33.45 -1.44
N LYS A 166 -19.76 -34.17 -2.09
CA LYS A 166 -20.80 -34.94 -1.39
C LYS A 166 -20.24 -36.07 -0.55
N ASP A 167 -19.03 -36.51 -0.85
CA ASP A 167 -18.29 -37.54 -0.12
C ASP A 167 -17.51 -37.00 1.07
N ASP A 168 -17.31 -35.66 1.14
CA ASP A 168 -16.61 -35.01 2.22
C ASP A 168 -17.47 -34.86 3.48
N ARG A 169 -16.79 -34.67 4.59
CA ARG A 169 -17.43 -34.45 5.90
C ARG A 169 -17.09 -33.03 6.39
N PRO A 170 -17.90 -32.01 6.01
CA PRO A 170 -17.65 -30.64 6.45
C PRO A 170 -17.74 -30.47 7.97
N GLY A 171 -16.92 -29.60 8.52
CA GLY A 171 -16.96 -29.20 9.92
C GLY A 171 -18.05 -28.15 10.17
N LEU A 172 -19.01 -28.48 11.02
CA LEU A 172 -19.98 -27.52 11.57
C LEU A 172 -19.49 -27.06 12.95
N TYR A 173 -19.41 -25.75 13.13
CA TYR A 173 -19.00 -25.14 14.40
C TYR A 173 -20.22 -24.58 15.12
N HIS A 174 -20.50 -25.16 16.29
CA HIS A 174 -21.64 -24.81 17.14
C HIS A 174 -21.19 -23.76 18.18
N HIS A 175 -21.85 -22.63 18.13
CA HIS A 175 -21.72 -21.51 19.09
C HIS A 175 -23.06 -21.38 19.84
N GLU A 176 -23.32 -22.29 20.80
CA GLU A 176 -24.63 -22.46 21.43
C GLU A 176 -25.69 -22.80 20.34
N GLU A 177 -26.70 -21.92 20.12
CA GLU A 177 -27.73 -22.10 19.09
C GLU A 177 -27.29 -21.71 17.68
N TYR A 178 -26.21 -20.91 17.52
CA TYR A 178 -25.69 -20.52 16.22
C TYR A 178 -24.77 -21.61 15.65
N ILE A 179 -24.91 -21.89 14.36
CA ILE A 179 -24.07 -22.84 13.65
C ILE A 179 -23.48 -22.18 12.42
N ASP A 180 -22.18 -22.36 12.25
CA ASP A 180 -21.47 -21.93 11.05
C ASP A 180 -20.67 -23.09 10.43
N MET A 181 -20.27 -22.92 9.17
CA MET A 181 -19.47 -23.88 8.42
C MET A 181 -18.22 -23.20 7.85
N CYS A 182 -17.07 -23.77 8.15
CA CYS A 182 -15.80 -23.35 7.57
C CYS A 182 -14.76 -24.47 7.65
N ARG A 183 -13.56 -24.20 7.13
CA ARG A 183 -12.45 -25.16 7.19
C ARG A 183 -11.76 -25.21 8.56
N GLY A 184 -12.00 -24.23 9.41
CA GLY A 184 -11.31 -24.09 10.68
C GLY A 184 -9.82 -23.74 10.56
N PRO A 185 -9.03 -23.88 11.64
CA PRO A 185 -9.48 -24.15 12.99
C PRO A 185 -10.11 -22.95 13.70
N HIS A 186 -10.78 -23.22 14.84
CA HIS A 186 -11.32 -22.23 15.75
C HIS A 186 -10.76 -22.35 17.17
N VAL A 187 -10.92 -21.27 17.94
CA VAL A 187 -10.60 -21.33 19.38
C VAL A 187 -11.48 -22.35 20.08
N PRO A 188 -10.97 -23.08 21.12
CA PRO A 188 -11.76 -24.06 21.83
C PRO A 188 -12.90 -23.46 22.66
N ASN A 189 -12.81 -22.18 23.03
CA ASN A 189 -13.86 -21.44 23.74
C ASN A 189 -13.70 -19.94 23.56
N MET A 190 -14.77 -19.18 23.83
CA MET A 190 -14.82 -17.71 23.64
C MET A 190 -13.99 -16.90 24.63
N SER A 191 -13.25 -17.51 25.56
CA SER A 191 -12.33 -16.76 26.43
C SER A 191 -11.18 -16.10 25.66
N PHE A 192 -10.84 -16.63 24.49
CA PHE A 192 -9.81 -16.07 23.62
C PHE A 192 -10.31 -14.87 22.79
N CYS A 193 -11.63 -14.73 22.59
CA CYS A 193 -12.25 -13.67 21.80
C CYS A 193 -12.75 -12.51 22.68
N GLN A 194 -11.89 -11.95 23.56
CA GLN A 194 -12.28 -10.88 24.48
C GLN A 194 -11.90 -9.49 24.00
N ASN A 195 -10.90 -9.39 23.11
CA ASN A 195 -10.30 -8.11 22.70
C ASN A 195 -10.54 -7.87 21.22
N PHE A 196 -11.71 -7.37 20.88
CA PHE A 196 -12.12 -7.05 19.52
C PHE A 196 -12.81 -5.69 19.46
N LYS A 197 -12.96 -5.16 18.24
CA LYS A 197 -13.70 -3.94 17.91
C LYS A 197 -14.38 -4.11 16.56
N ILE A 198 -15.66 -3.73 16.47
CA ILE A 198 -16.34 -3.53 15.18
C ILE A 198 -15.93 -2.19 14.64
N LEU A 199 -15.52 -2.13 13.37
CA LEU A 199 -14.93 -0.93 12.76
C LEU A 199 -15.92 -0.17 11.87
N SER A 200 -16.57 -0.86 10.94
CA SER A 200 -17.45 -0.23 9.94
C SER A 200 -18.35 -1.24 9.24
N VAL A 201 -19.30 -0.72 8.46
CA VAL A 201 -20.09 -1.49 7.50
C VAL A 201 -19.94 -0.88 6.10
N ALA A 202 -19.88 -1.72 5.07
CA ALA A 202 -19.83 -1.32 3.67
C ALA A 202 -20.68 -2.25 2.80
N GLY A 203 -21.09 -1.80 1.61
CA GLY A 203 -21.66 -2.66 0.59
C GLY A 203 -20.60 -3.55 -0.06
N ALA A 204 -20.93 -4.83 -0.29
CA ALA A 204 -20.10 -5.75 -1.05
C ALA A 204 -20.95 -6.67 -1.90
N TYR A 205 -20.63 -6.79 -3.19
CA TYR A 205 -21.35 -7.72 -4.06
C TYR A 205 -21.00 -9.17 -3.72
N TRP A 206 -22.01 -10.02 -3.68
CA TRP A 206 -21.81 -11.45 -3.49
C TRP A 206 -20.79 -11.99 -4.50
N ARG A 207 -19.71 -12.64 -3.99
CA ARG A 207 -18.59 -13.15 -4.80
C ARG A 207 -17.83 -12.09 -5.63
N GLY A 208 -17.93 -10.84 -5.25
CA GLY A 208 -17.25 -9.75 -5.96
C GLY A 208 -17.81 -9.43 -7.35
N ASN A 209 -18.92 -10.04 -7.76
CA ASN A 209 -19.56 -9.82 -9.04
C ASN A 209 -20.68 -8.77 -8.90
N SER A 210 -20.59 -7.66 -9.63
CA SER A 210 -21.56 -6.57 -9.62
C SER A 210 -22.97 -6.94 -10.09
N ASP A 211 -23.12 -8.06 -10.79
CA ASP A 211 -24.42 -8.58 -11.24
C ASP A 211 -25.15 -9.33 -10.13
N ASN A 212 -24.46 -9.70 -9.06
CA ASN A 212 -25.02 -10.36 -7.90
C ASN A 212 -25.57 -9.36 -6.88
N LYS A 213 -26.36 -9.88 -5.92
CA LYS A 213 -26.93 -9.08 -4.84
C LYS A 213 -25.83 -8.38 -4.01
N MET A 214 -26.07 -7.12 -3.70
CA MET A 214 -25.22 -6.37 -2.77
C MET A 214 -25.56 -6.78 -1.34
N LEU A 215 -24.54 -7.26 -0.61
CA LEU A 215 -24.57 -7.63 0.80
C LEU A 215 -24.02 -6.49 1.66
N GLN A 216 -24.26 -6.58 2.96
CA GLN A 216 -23.65 -5.68 3.93
C GLN A 216 -22.45 -6.38 4.58
N ARG A 217 -21.27 -5.81 4.43
CA ARG A 217 -20.01 -6.31 4.98
C ARG A 217 -19.66 -5.56 6.24
N ILE A 218 -19.70 -6.24 7.38
CA ILE A 218 -19.25 -5.69 8.67
C ILE A 218 -17.77 -6.02 8.84
N TYR A 219 -16.94 -5.01 9.04
CA TYR A 219 -15.52 -5.15 9.36
C TYR A 219 -15.28 -5.10 10.85
N GLY A 220 -14.39 -5.95 11.32
CA GLY A 220 -13.93 -5.97 12.71
C GLY A 220 -12.44 -6.30 12.82
N THR A 221 -11.88 -6.04 14.00
CA THR A 221 -10.51 -6.43 14.33
C THR A 221 -10.47 -7.12 15.69
N ALA A 222 -9.49 -8.01 15.89
CA ALA A 222 -9.27 -8.67 17.16
C ALA A 222 -7.77 -8.87 17.42
N PHE A 223 -7.41 -8.87 18.71
CA PHE A 223 -6.05 -9.09 19.19
C PHE A 223 -6.05 -9.98 20.43
N GLN A 224 -4.92 -10.65 20.66
CA GLN A 224 -4.75 -11.53 21.81
C GLN A 224 -4.81 -10.78 23.16
N ASP A 225 -4.48 -9.49 23.19
CA ASP A 225 -4.55 -8.68 24.40
C ASP A 225 -5.11 -7.27 24.16
N LYS A 226 -5.59 -6.65 25.24
CA LYS A 226 -6.20 -5.32 25.24
C LYS A 226 -5.23 -4.20 24.86
N LYS A 227 -3.94 -4.34 25.19
CA LYS A 227 -2.91 -3.31 24.91
C LYS A 227 -2.66 -3.23 23.41
N LEU A 228 -2.53 -4.38 22.74
CA LEU A 228 -2.34 -4.46 21.30
C LEU A 228 -3.57 -3.95 20.54
N LEU A 229 -4.78 -4.33 20.97
CA LEU A 229 -6.01 -3.78 20.41
C LEU A 229 -6.05 -2.25 20.53
N LYS A 230 -5.73 -1.71 21.72
CA LYS A 230 -5.72 -0.26 21.94
C LYS A 230 -4.69 0.43 21.04
N ALA A 231 -3.48 -0.12 20.93
CA ALA A 231 -2.44 0.43 20.06
C ALA A 231 -2.89 0.44 18.59
N HIS A 232 -3.51 -0.64 18.13
CA HIS A 232 -4.07 -0.72 16.78
C HIS A 232 -5.18 0.31 16.54
N LEU A 233 -6.10 0.50 17.48
CA LEU A 233 -7.18 1.49 17.34
C LEU A 233 -6.65 2.93 17.31
N ILE A 234 -5.62 3.24 18.12
CA ILE A 234 -4.94 4.54 18.05
C ILE A 234 -4.31 4.73 16.67
N ARG A 235 -3.64 3.70 16.14
CA ARG A 235 -3.05 3.73 14.79
C ARG A 235 -4.11 3.98 13.70
N LEU A 236 -5.27 3.30 13.77
CA LEU A 236 -6.38 3.54 12.84
C LEU A 236 -6.95 4.97 12.94
N GLU A 237 -7.04 5.50 14.16
CA GLU A 237 -7.50 6.89 14.38
C GLU A 237 -6.51 7.90 13.79
N GLU A 238 -5.21 7.71 14.01
CA GLU A 238 -4.17 8.54 13.40
C GLU A 238 -4.19 8.41 11.86
N ALA A 239 -4.39 7.19 11.33
CA ALA A 239 -4.60 6.96 9.91
C ALA A 239 -5.74 7.81 9.34
N ALA A 240 -6.89 7.78 10.01
CA ALA A 240 -8.06 8.54 9.57
C ALA A 240 -7.87 10.07 9.61
N LYS A 241 -6.99 10.57 10.51
CA LYS A 241 -6.60 11.98 10.58
C LYS A 241 -5.64 12.37 9.46
N ARG A 242 -4.81 11.43 9.00
CA ARG A 242 -3.78 11.64 7.98
C ARG A 242 -4.23 11.34 6.55
N ASP A 243 -5.47 10.89 6.36
CA ASP A 243 -6.03 10.55 5.06
C ASP A 243 -5.78 11.65 4.02
N HIS A 244 -5.02 11.31 2.96
CA HIS A 244 -4.61 12.26 1.90
C HIS A 244 -5.79 12.95 1.22
N ARG A 245 -6.98 12.32 1.17
CA ARG A 245 -8.20 12.89 0.57
C ARG A 245 -8.73 14.03 1.43
N LYS A 246 -8.70 13.87 2.76
CA LYS A 246 -9.15 14.90 3.72
C LYS A 246 -8.16 16.06 3.78
N ILE A 247 -6.86 15.73 3.92
CA ILE A 247 -5.79 16.74 3.96
C ILE A 247 -5.71 17.46 2.62
N GLY A 248 -5.75 16.74 1.51
CA GLY A 248 -5.72 17.30 0.17
C GLY A 248 -6.83 18.30 -0.08
N LYS A 249 -8.06 17.97 0.36
CA LYS A 249 -9.21 18.91 0.30
C LYS A 249 -8.99 20.12 1.22
N HIS A 250 -8.50 19.91 2.45
CA HIS A 250 -8.27 20.99 3.42
C HIS A 250 -7.19 21.98 2.96
N LEU A 251 -6.13 21.48 2.35
CA LEU A 251 -4.99 22.26 1.84
C LEU A 251 -5.16 22.73 0.39
N ASP A 252 -6.31 22.43 -0.21
CA ASP A 252 -6.62 22.79 -1.62
C ASP A 252 -5.56 22.26 -2.60
N LEU A 253 -5.26 20.93 -2.50
CA LEU A 253 -4.24 20.29 -3.33
C LEU A 253 -4.82 19.71 -4.62
N PHE A 254 -5.93 19.01 -4.54
CA PHE A 254 -6.56 18.33 -5.69
C PHE A 254 -8.02 17.97 -5.41
N HIS A 255 -8.74 17.58 -6.46
CA HIS A 255 -10.03 16.90 -6.37
C HIS A 255 -10.16 15.82 -7.44
N MET A 256 -11.16 14.96 -7.28
CA MET A 256 -11.57 13.93 -8.23
C MET A 256 -13.07 14.06 -8.46
N GLN A 257 -13.54 13.78 -9.69
CA GLN A 257 -14.95 13.90 -10.05
C GLN A 257 -15.37 12.81 -11.05
N GLN A 258 -16.69 12.68 -11.26
CA GLN A 258 -17.27 11.58 -12.05
C GLN A 258 -16.91 11.62 -13.53
N GLU A 259 -16.69 12.80 -14.09
CA GLU A 259 -16.35 12.99 -15.50
C GLU A 259 -14.96 12.46 -15.87
N ALA A 260 -14.10 12.26 -14.86
CA ALA A 260 -12.76 11.68 -15.03
C ALA A 260 -12.44 10.68 -13.89
N PRO A 261 -13.12 9.53 -13.87
CA PRO A 261 -13.00 8.58 -12.77
C PRO A 261 -11.59 7.99 -12.67
N GLY A 262 -10.95 8.16 -11.53
CA GLY A 262 -9.58 7.73 -11.30
C GLY A 262 -8.51 8.63 -11.93
N MET A 263 -8.85 9.86 -12.30
CA MET A 263 -7.90 10.87 -12.80
C MET A 263 -7.95 12.11 -11.91
N VAL A 264 -6.80 12.73 -11.67
CA VAL A 264 -6.63 13.79 -10.68
C VAL A 264 -6.75 15.18 -11.31
N PHE A 265 -7.58 16.03 -10.73
CA PHE A 265 -7.58 17.47 -11.01
C PHE A 265 -6.69 18.17 -9.98
N TRP A 266 -5.51 18.56 -10.38
CA TRP A 266 -4.55 19.25 -9.53
C TRP A 266 -4.90 20.73 -9.39
N HIS A 267 -5.02 21.22 -8.14
CA HIS A 267 -5.14 22.64 -7.85
C HIS A 267 -3.74 23.28 -7.78
N HIS A 268 -3.68 24.60 -7.70
CA HIS A 268 -2.41 25.33 -7.68
C HIS A 268 -1.43 24.80 -6.62
N ASN A 269 -1.92 24.57 -5.40
CA ASN A 269 -1.06 24.10 -4.29
C ASN A 269 -0.53 22.68 -4.54
N GLY A 270 -1.39 21.77 -4.99
CA GLY A 270 -0.97 20.40 -5.30
C GLY A 270 -0.05 20.34 -6.51
N TRP A 271 -0.37 21.14 -7.55
CA TRP A 271 0.48 21.23 -8.73
C TRP A 271 1.87 21.83 -8.41
N THR A 272 1.96 22.70 -7.42
CA THR A 272 3.25 23.21 -6.93
C THR A 272 4.10 22.09 -6.35
N ILE A 273 3.54 21.24 -5.47
CA ILE A 273 4.24 20.06 -4.93
C ILE A 273 4.69 19.12 -6.05
N PHE A 274 3.80 18.86 -7.01
CA PHE A 274 4.09 18.01 -8.16
C PHE A 274 5.31 18.53 -8.95
N ARG A 275 5.35 19.81 -9.25
CA ARG A 275 6.47 20.45 -9.97
C ARG A 275 7.77 20.44 -9.17
N GLU A 276 7.71 20.66 -7.85
CA GLU A 276 8.91 20.58 -7.00
C GLU A 276 9.51 19.17 -6.99
N LEU A 277 8.66 18.12 -7.03
CA LEU A 277 9.13 16.74 -7.21
C LEU A 277 9.76 16.52 -8.58
N GLU A 278 9.14 17.05 -9.65
CA GLU A 278 9.75 16.97 -10.99
C GLU A 278 11.13 17.68 -11.04
N VAL A 279 11.27 18.84 -10.39
CA VAL A 279 12.56 19.56 -10.28
C VAL A 279 13.58 18.70 -9.55
N PHE A 280 13.19 18.14 -8.39
CA PHE A 280 14.04 17.25 -7.61
C PHE A 280 14.54 16.06 -8.44
N VAL A 281 13.61 15.35 -9.11
CA VAL A 281 13.98 14.18 -9.94
C VAL A 281 14.88 14.60 -11.11
N ARG A 282 14.65 15.77 -11.76
CA ARG A 282 15.53 16.27 -12.84
C ARG A 282 16.95 16.54 -12.36
N GLU A 283 17.11 17.04 -11.14
CA GLU A 283 18.46 17.21 -10.57
C GLU A 283 19.16 15.86 -10.41
N LYS A 284 18.42 14.83 -9.90
CA LYS A 284 18.95 13.47 -9.83
C LYS A 284 19.23 12.87 -11.20
N LEU A 285 18.37 13.09 -12.20
CA LEU A 285 18.63 12.65 -13.57
C LEU A 285 19.93 13.27 -14.12
N THR A 286 20.19 14.54 -13.82
CA THR A 286 21.43 15.20 -14.23
C THR A 286 22.64 14.64 -13.48
N GLU A 287 22.53 14.40 -12.18
CA GLU A 287 23.60 13.83 -11.35
C GLU A 287 24.01 12.42 -11.82
N TYR A 288 23.05 11.61 -12.25
CA TYR A 288 23.26 10.24 -12.72
C TYR A 288 23.36 10.11 -14.25
N ASP A 289 23.55 11.22 -14.98
CA ASP A 289 23.78 11.29 -16.42
C ASP A 289 22.65 10.66 -17.27
N TYR A 290 21.39 10.97 -16.93
CA TYR A 290 20.23 10.58 -17.75
C TYR A 290 19.86 11.66 -18.76
N GLN A 291 19.40 11.23 -19.92
CA GLN A 291 18.80 12.06 -20.96
C GLN A 291 17.28 12.08 -20.79
N GLU A 292 16.68 13.23 -20.52
CA GLU A 292 15.21 13.37 -20.49
C GLU A 292 14.66 13.34 -21.91
N VAL A 293 13.71 12.44 -22.16
CA VAL A 293 13.04 12.26 -23.46
C VAL A 293 11.52 12.40 -23.30
N LYS A 294 10.78 12.47 -24.42
CA LYS A 294 9.32 12.52 -24.40
C LYS A 294 8.73 11.68 -25.52
N GLY A 295 8.01 10.63 -25.14
CA GLY A 295 7.26 9.78 -26.06
C GLY A 295 5.82 10.29 -26.27
N PRO A 296 5.16 9.91 -27.39
CA PRO A 296 3.76 10.23 -27.63
C PRO A 296 2.84 9.51 -26.63
N LEU A 297 1.73 10.14 -26.28
CA LEU A 297 0.75 9.57 -25.35
C LEU A 297 -0.05 8.41 -25.98
N MET A 298 -0.36 8.52 -27.27
CA MET A 298 -1.19 7.58 -27.99
C MET A 298 -0.38 6.97 -29.15
N MET A 299 -0.37 5.66 -29.24
CA MET A 299 0.38 4.91 -30.26
C MET A 299 -0.47 3.81 -30.88
N ASP A 300 -0.15 3.50 -32.15
CA ASP A 300 -0.85 2.49 -32.95
C ASP A 300 -0.76 1.09 -32.28
N ARG A 301 -1.82 0.33 -32.40
CA ARG A 301 -1.96 -1.06 -31.88
C ARG A 301 -0.80 -1.97 -32.30
N VAL A 302 -0.30 -1.82 -33.54
CA VAL A 302 0.81 -2.63 -34.07
C VAL A 302 2.06 -2.58 -33.17
N LEU A 303 2.36 -1.43 -32.54
CA LEU A 303 3.49 -1.34 -31.62
C LEU A 303 3.26 -2.18 -30.37
N TRP A 304 2.03 -2.20 -29.87
CA TRP A 304 1.64 -2.96 -28.67
C TRP A 304 1.60 -4.47 -28.92
N GLU A 305 1.19 -4.89 -30.14
CA GLU A 305 1.26 -6.28 -30.57
C GLU A 305 2.72 -6.76 -30.68
N ARG A 306 3.58 -5.99 -31.36
CA ARG A 306 5.01 -6.31 -31.50
C ARG A 306 5.71 -6.44 -30.16
N SER A 307 5.43 -5.55 -29.22
CA SER A 307 6.01 -5.57 -27.88
C SER A 307 5.41 -6.66 -26.97
N GLY A 308 4.28 -7.28 -27.35
CA GLY A 308 3.59 -8.30 -26.55
C GLY A 308 2.63 -7.75 -25.48
N HIS A 309 2.53 -6.44 -25.36
CA HIS A 309 1.62 -5.82 -24.39
C HIS A 309 0.16 -6.08 -24.75
N TRP A 310 -0.17 -6.12 -26.05
CA TRP A 310 -1.56 -6.35 -26.47
C TRP A 310 -2.11 -7.69 -25.99
N ASP A 311 -1.31 -8.76 -26.05
CA ASP A 311 -1.74 -10.10 -25.66
C ASP A 311 -1.85 -10.29 -24.14
N LYS A 312 -1.05 -9.56 -23.36
CA LYS A 312 -0.93 -9.75 -21.92
C LYS A 312 -1.60 -8.64 -21.08
N TYR A 313 -1.91 -7.50 -21.70
CA TYR A 313 -2.29 -6.31 -20.98
C TYR A 313 -3.48 -5.54 -21.59
N ALA A 314 -4.14 -6.08 -22.62
CA ALA A 314 -5.20 -5.41 -23.39
C ALA A 314 -6.38 -4.94 -22.52
N GLU A 315 -6.81 -5.74 -21.55
CA GLU A 315 -7.91 -5.41 -20.62
C GLU A 315 -7.63 -4.16 -19.77
N ALA A 316 -6.35 -3.90 -19.50
CA ALA A 316 -5.92 -2.74 -18.74
C ALA A 316 -5.63 -1.50 -19.61
N MET A 317 -5.79 -1.56 -20.95
CA MET A 317 -5.53 -0.44 -21.84
C MET A 317 -6.81 0.35 -22.15
N PHE A 318 -6.67 1.68 -22.25
CA PHE A 318 -7.67 2.53 -22.91
C PHE A 318 -7.38 2.54 -24.41
N THR A 319 -8.35 2.09 -25.19
CA THR A 319 -8.24 2.02 -26.66
C THR A 319 -9.18 3.02 -27.33
N THR A 320 -8.81 3.46 -28.53
CA THR A 320 -9.65 4.31 -29.38
C THR A 320 -9.39 3.98 -30.86
N SER A 321 -10.27 4.41 -31.72
CA SER A 321 -10.12 4.24 -33.17
C SER A 321 -10.27 5.57 -33.90
N SER A 322 -9.44 5.80 -34.89
CA SER A 322 -9.51 6.94 -35.80
C SER A 322 -8.92 6.54 -37.16
N GLU A 323 -9.50 7.05 -38.25
CA GLU A 323 -9.01 6.83 -39.64
C GLU A 323 -8.78 5.34 -39.98
N ASN A 324 -9.68 4.46 -39.53
CA ASN A 324 -9.59 3.00 -39.69
C ASN A 324 -8.35 2.34 -39.03
N ARG A 325 -7.79 2.97 -38.01
CA ARG A 325 -6.71 2.43 -37.18
C ARG A 325 -7.14 2.35 -35.73
N GLU A 326 -6.62 1.36 -35.01
CA GLU A 326 -6.77 1.23 -33.56
C GLU A 326 -5.53 1.79 -32.87
N TYR A 327 -5.76 2.53 -31.81
CA TYR A 327 -4.72 3.13 -30.96
C TYR A 327 -4.95 2.76 -29.52
N ALA A 328 -3.89 2.74 -28.72
CA ALA A 328 -3.98 2.71 -27.28
C ALA A 328 -3.31 3.93 -26.66
N ILE A 329 -3.90 4.44 -25.59
CA ILE A 329 -3.24 5.38 -24.70
C ILE A 329 -2.21 4.56 -23.91
N LYS A 330 -0.96 5.01 -23.89
CA LYS A 330 0.15 4.22 -23.35
C LYS A 330 -0.07 3.83 -21.88
N PRO A 331 -0.04 2.53 -21.55
CA PRO A 331 -0.02 2.05 -20.18
C PRO A 331 1.40 2.04 -19.58
N MET A 332 2.42 2.10 -20.43
CA MET A 332 3.87 2.04 -20.14
C MET A 332 4.65 2.84 -21.17
N ASN A 333 5.88 3.25 -20.83
CA ASN A 333 6.73 4.06 -21.72
C ASN A 333 7.73 3.21 -22.53
N CYS A 334 8.03 1.99 -22.10
CA CYS A 334 9.09 1.14 -22.65
C CYS A 334 9.08 0.99 -24.17
N PRO A 335 7.95 0.68 -24.87
CA PRO A 335 7.99 0.55 -26.33
C PRO A 335 8.34 1.87 -27.02
N GLY A 336 7.93 3.02 -26.45
CA GLY A 336 8.27 4.34 -26.96
C GLY A 336 9.77 4.65 -26.86
N HIS A 337 10.40 4.31 -25.74
CA HIS A 337 11.85 4.51 -25.56
C HIS A 337 12.67 3.63 -26.49
N VAL A 338 12.25 2.38 -26.75
CA VAL A 338 12.89 1.54 -27.76
C VAL A 338 12.78 2.16 -29.15
N GLN A 339 11.65 2.81 -29.50
CA GLN A 339 11.54 3.52 -30.79
C GLN A 339 12.50 4.72 -30.88
N ILE A 340 12.77 5.42 -29.76
CA ILE A 340 13.75 6.50 -29.70
C ILE A 340 15.17 5.92 -29.85
N PHE A 341 15.48 4.83 -29.14
CA PHE A 341 16.77 4.12 -29.26
C PHE A 341 17.06 3.71 -30.69
N ASN A 342 16.07 3.21 -31.41
CA ASN A 342 16.18 2.75 -32.80
C ASN A 342 16.44 3.87 -33.81
N GLN A 343 16.41 5.15 -33.40
CA GLN A 343 16.74 6.25 -34.31
C GLN A 343 18.26 6.40 -34.43
N GLY A 344 18.79 6.12 -35.62
CA GLY A 344 20.22 6.15 -35.92
C GLY A 344 20.98 4.91 -35.44
N LEU A 345 22.20 4.77 -35.95
CA LEU A 345 23.09 3.68 -35.59
C LEU A 345 23.69 3.94 -34.20
N LYS A 346 23.67 2.93 -33.35
CA LYS A 346 24.34 2.93 -32.05
C LYS A 346 25.54 1.98 -32.06
N SER A 347 26.57 2.30 -31.32
CA SER A 347 27.72 1.45 -31.07
C SER A 347 27.86 1.17 -29.56
N TYR A 348 28.69 0.18 -29.23
CA TYR A 348 28.99 -0.15 -27.83
C TYR A 348 29.55 1.06 -27.04
N ARG A 349 30.14 2.05 -27.74
CA ARG A 349 30.66 3.29 -27.11
C ARG A 349 29.60 4.29 -26.71
N ASP A 350 28.40 4.14 -27.25
CA ASP A 350 27.23 4.97 -26.92
C ASP A 350 26.47 4.38 -25.71
N LEU A 351 26.89 3.21 -25.21
CA LEU A 351 26.29 2.52 -24.07
C LEU A 351 27.15 2.66 -22.81
N PRO A 352 26.55 2.77 -21.62
CA PRO A 352 25.11 2.71 -21.35
C PRO A 352 24.38 3.98 -21.80
N LEU A 353 23.22 3.84 -22.44
CA LEU A 353 22.37 4.97 -22.80
C LEU A 353 21.17 5.02 -21.85
N ARG A 354 21.12 6.04 -20.99
CA ARG A 354 20.10 6.21 -19.96
C ARG A 354 19.06 7.24 -20.40
N MET A 355 17.84 6.79 -20.69
CA MET A 355 16.72 7.64 -21.08
C MET A 355 15.67 7.70 -19.98
N ALA A 356 15.22 8.87 -19.59
CA ALA A 356 14.20 9.08 -18.59
C ALA A 356 13.01 9.91 -19.15
N GLU A 357 11.82 9.67 -18.65
CA GLU A 357 10.61 10.41 -19.02
C GLU A 357 9.68 10.58 -17.83
N PHE A 358 9.16 11.78 -17.60
CA PHE A 358 7.91 11.93 -16.85
C PHE A 358 6.76 11.49 -17.75
N GLY A 359 6.51 10.18 -17.73
CA GLY A 359 5.59 9.50 -18.63
C GLY A 359 4.17 9.49 -18.11
N ALA A 360 3.27 10.24 -18.76
CA ALA A 360 1.84 10.14 -18.48
C ALA A 360 1.31 8.80 -19.00
N CYS A 361 0.95 7.91 -18.08
CA CYS A 361 0.45 6.57 -18.35
C CYS A 361 -1.01 6.43 -17.91
N HIS A 362 -1.76 5.56 -18.59
CA HIS A 362 -3.16 5.29 -18.25
C HIS A 362 -3.42 3.79 -18.20
N ARG A 363 -4.02 3.34 -17.10
CA ARG A 363 -4.41 1.94 -16.88
C ARG A 363 -5.87 1.87 -16.48
N ASN A 364 -6.65 1.02 -17.14
CA ASN A 364 -8.08 0.86 -16.86
C ASN A 364 -8.28 0.02 -15.60
N GLU A 365 -7.85 0.57 -14.45
CA GLU A 365 -8.04 -0.07 -13.15
C GLU A 365 -9.53 -0.24 -12.84
N PRO A 366 -9.95 -1.37 -12.23
CA PRO A 366 -11.33 -1.56 -11.79
C PRO A 366 -11.78 -0.46 -10.83
N SER A 367 -13.03 0.00 -10.95
CA SER A 367 -13.54 1.10 -10.11
C SER A 367 -13.45 0.82 -8.61
N GLY A 368 -13.63 -0.44 -8.18
CA GLY A 368 -13.52 -0.86 -6.79
C GLY A 368 -12.09 -0.85 -6.23
N ALA A 369 -11.07 -0.78 -7.09
CA ALA A 369 -9.66 -0.72 -6.69
C ALA A 369 -9.15 0.72 -6.54
N LEU A 370 -9.90 1.73 -6.99
CA LEU A 370 -9.48 3.13 -6.92
C LEU A 370 -9.44 3.65 -5.48
N HIS A 371 -8.36 4.38 -5.13
CA HIS A 371 -8.17 4.89 -3.78
C HIS A 371 -7.52 6.29 -3.77
N GLY A 372 -8.33 7.35 -3.86
CA GLY A 372 -7.82 8.72 -3.92
C GLY A 372 -6.73 8.86 -4.99
N ILE A 373 -5.59 9.48 -4.65
CA ILE A 373 -4.43 9.57 -5.53
C ILE A 373 -3.43 8.42 -5.37
N MET A 374 -3.67 7.48 -4.43
CA MET A 374 -2.82 6.31 -4.21
C MET A 374 -2.98 5.25 -5.31
N ARG A 375 -4.20 5.08 -5.85
CA ARG A 375 -4.48 4.17 -6.95
C ARG A 375 -5.45 4.82 -7.93
N VAL A 376 -4.92 5.20 -9.08
CA VAL A 376 -5.56 6.02 -10.11
C VAL A 376 -5.53 5.32 -11.46
N ARG A 377 -6.29 5.83 -12.43
CA ARG A 377 -6.27 5.36 -13.82
C ARG A 377 -5.32 6.17 -14.70
N GLY A 378 -5.15 7.46 -14.42
CA GLY A 378 -4.20 8.34 -15.08
C GLY A 378 -3.14 8.81 -14.11
N PHE A 379 -1.85 8.55 -14.40
CA PHE A 379 -0.74 8.88 -13.53
C PHE A 379 0.51 9.25 -14.32
N THR A 380 1.42 9.96 -13.67
CA THR A 380 2.73 10.29 -14.21
C THR A 380 3.80 9.45 -13.52
N GLN A 381 4.59 8.73 -14.31
CA GLN A 381 5.68 7.89 -13.81
C GLN A 381 7.02 8.55 -14.07
N ASP A 382 7.94 8.52 -13.08
CA ASP A 382 9.34 8.90 -13.22
C ASP A 382 10.14 7.75 -13.85
N ASP A 383 9.76 7.39 -15.05
CA ASP A 383 10.20 6.19 -15.72
C ASP A 383 11.53 6.38 -16.46
N ALA A 384 12.38 5.38 -16.44
CA ALA A 384 13.61 5.39 -17.21
C ALA A 384 13.94 4.00 -17.77
N HIS A 385 14.63 4.01 -18.92
CA HIS A 385 15.10 2.81 -19.59
C HIS A 385 16.58 2.98 -19.92
N ILE A 386 17.40 2.05 -19.42
CA ILE A 386 18.84 2.05 -19.62
C ILE A 386 19.14 0.94 -20.62
N PHE A 387 19.71 1.30 -21.74
CA PHE A 387 20.19 0.36 -22.74
C PHE A 387 21.69 0.15 -22.51
N CYS A 388 22.10 -1.08 -22.23
CA CYS A 388 23.48 -1.40 -21.88
C CYS A 388 23.94 -2.73 -22.49
N THR A 389 25.24 -2.99 -22.45
CA THR A 389 25.78 -4.31 -22.72
C THR A 389 25.59 -5.22 -21.52
N GLU A 390 25.66 -6.53 -21.71
CA GLU A 390 25.58 -7.49 -20.61
C GLU A 390 26.65 -7.24 -19.53
N ALA A 391 27.84 -6.82 -19.90
CA ALA A 391 28.93 -6.52 -18.98
C ALA A 391 28.65 -5.28 -18.09
N GLN A 392 27.79 -4.38 -18.53
CA GLN A 392 27.43 -3.15 -17.80
C GLN A 392 26.25 -3.34 -16.83
N VAL A 393 25.50 -4.46 -16.94
CA VAL A 393 24.25 -4.67 -16.17
C VAL A 393 24.47 -4.50 -14.66
N GLN A 394 25.50 -5.10 -14.10
CA GLN A 394 25.77 -5.04 -12.65
C GLN A 394 25.97 -3.61 -12.13
N ASP A 395 26.76 -2.81 -12.85
CA ASP A 395 27.07 -1.44 -12.45
C ASP A 395 25.85 -0.53 -12.60
N GLU A 396 25.05 -0.72 -13.66
CA GLU A 396 23.83 0.05 -13.89
C GLU A 396 22.73 -0.27 -12.85
N VAL A 397 22.58 -1.55 -12.50
CA VAL A 397 21.63 -1.94 -11.43
C VAL A 397 22.04 -1.33 -10.10
N LYS A 398 23.33 -1.37 -9.72
CA LYS A 398 23.83 -0.74 -8.49
C LYS A 398 23.58 0.76 -8.48
N SER A 399 23.89 1.43 -9.58
CA SER A 399 23.64 2.88 -9.72
C SER A 399 22.15 3.22 -9.56
N CYS A 400 21.24 2.38 -10.09
CA CYS A 400 19.80 2.54 -9.86
C CYS A 400 19.41 2.39 -8.38
N ILE A 401 19.97 1.38 -7.70
CA ILE A 401 19.71 1.14 -6.28
C ILE A 401 20.20 2.32 -5.43
N GLU A 402 21.42 2.82 -5.68
CA GLU A 402 21.99 3.99 -5.00
C GLU A 402 21.09 5.22 -5.15
N MET A 403 20.61 5.49 -6.37
CA MET A 403 19.69 6.59 -6.66
C MET A 403 18.36 6.46 -5.91
N VAL A 404 17.83 5.23 -5.74
CA VAL A 404 16.61 4.97 -4.95
C VAL A 404 16.84 5.32 -3.48
N TYR A 405 17.92 4.80 -2.87
CA TYR A 405 18.22 5.05 -1.45
C TYR A 405 18.48 6.53 -1.16
N ASP A 406 19.27 7.19 -2.00
CA ASP A 406 19.54 8.62 -1.87
C ASP A 406 18.25 9.46 -1.96
N THR A 407 17.37 9.11 -2.90
CA THR A 407 16.07 9.75 -3.03
C THR A 407 15.22 9.55 -1.77
N TYR A 408 15.03 8.31 -1.32
CA TYR A 408 14.13 8.04 -0.19
C TYR A 408 14.64 8.63 1.12
N THR A 409 15.95 8.64 1.34
CA THR A 409 16.59 9.32 2.48
C THR A 409 16.29 10.83 2.49
N THR A 410 16.30 11.48 1.32
CA THR A 410 15.95 12.91 1.20
C THR A 410 14.52 13.19 1.66
N PHE A 411 13.58 12.26 1.47
CA PHE A 411 12.20 12.36 1.95
C PHE A 411 11.99 11.83 3.38
N GLY A 412 13.04 11.32 4.05
CA GLY A 412 12.96 10.82 5.42
C GLY A 412 12.47 9.37 5.55
N PHE A 413 12.47 8.59 4.47
CA PHE A 413 12.14 7.17 4.52
C PHE A 413 13.38 6.34 4.84
N GLU A 414 13.45 5.80 6.05
CA GLU A 414 14.57 4.97 6.52
C GLU A 414 14.28 3.47 6.39
N ASN A 415 13.02 3.06 6.55
CA ASN A 415 12.60 1.67 6.51
C ASN A 415 12.16 1.28 5.09
N ILE A 416 13.10 0.78 4.30
CA ILE A 416 12.87 0.32 2.93
C ILE A 416 12.94 -1.21 2.93
N VAL A 417 11.83 -1.86 2.56
CA VAL A 417 11.80 -3.31 2.34
C VAL A 417 12.11 -3.59 0.89
N VAL A 418 13.15 -4.38 0.64
CA VAL A 418 13.59 -4.77 -0.70
C VAL A 418 13.15 -6.18 -0.99
N LYS A 419 12.57 -6.41 -2.17
CA LYS A 419 12.10 -7.71 -2.62
C LYS A 419 12.66 -8.01 -4.01
N LEU A 420 13.05 -9.28 -4.21
CA LEU A 420 13.45 -9.81 -5.51
C LEU A 420 12.34 -10.72 -6.03
N SER A 421 11.62 -10.24 -7.05
CA SER A 421 10.51 -10.97 -7.68
C SER A 421 11.02 -11.76 -8.87
N THR A 422 10.84 -13.09 -8.82
CA THR A 422 11.36 -14.05 -9.80
C THR A 422 10.33 -14.38 -10.89
N ARG A 423 10.71 -15.26 -11.78
CA ARG A 423 9.94 -15.63 -13.00
C ARG A 423 8.51 -16.10 -12.73
N PRO A 424 7.50 -15.55 -13.41
CA PRO A 424 6.13 -16.08 -13.38
C PRO A 424 5.97 -17.29 -14.31
N GLU A 425 4.86 -18.05 -14.15
CA GLU A 425 4.54 -19.16 -15.05
C GLU A 425 4.40 -18.72 -16.50
N GLN A 426 3.71 -17.60 -16.74
CA GLN A 426 3.51 -17.03 -18.07
C GLN A 426 4.55 -15.93 -18.34
N ARG A 427 5.63 -16.31 -19.03
CA ARG A 427 6.75 -15.42 -19.33
C ARG A 427 7.18 -15.50 -20.80
N VAL A 428 8.02 -14.57 -21.21
CA VAL A 428 8.77 -14.57 -22.48
C VAL A 428 10.25 -14.80 -22.20
N GLY A 429 10.98 -15.34 -23.18
CA GLY A 429 12.41 -15.68 -23.06
C GLY A 429 12.66 -17.12 -22.61
N SER A 430 13.91 -17.56 -22.74
CA SER A 430 14.34 -18.90 -22.32
C SER A 430 14.63 -18.97 -20.83
N ASP A 431 14.70 -20.19 -20.27
CA ASP A 431 15.03 -20.40 -18.87
C ASP A 431 16.45 -19.90 -18.55
N GLU A 432 17.40 -20.07 -19.47
CA GLU A 432 18.79 -19.59 -19.30
C GLU A 432 18.85 -18.05 -19.20
N MET A 433 18.02 -17.33 -19.98
CA MET A 433 17.91 -15.88 -19.87
C MET A 433 17.39 -15.46 -18.47
N TRP A 434 16.39 -16.17 -17.98
CA TRP A 434 15.82 -15.90 -16.66
C TRP A 434 16.79 -16.23 -15.53
N ASP A 435 17.48 -17.40 -15.60
CA ASP A 435 18.50 -17.78 -14.62
C ASP A 435 19.59 -16.72 -14.51
N LYS A 436 20.04 -16.20 -15.66
CA LYS A 436 21.03 -15.13 -15.70
C LYS A 436 20.50 -13.82 -15.12
N ALA A 437 19.31 -13.40 -15.53
CA ALA A 437 18.71 -12.14 -15.09
C ALA A 437 18.46 -12.12 -13.57
N GLU A 438 17.93 -13.22 -13.02
CA GLU A 438 17.71 -13.37 -11.58
C GLU A 438 19.04 -13.35 -10.82
N ALA A 439 20.05 -14.08 -11.31
CA ALA A 439 21.39 -14.10 -10.69
C ALA A 439 22.04 -12.70 -10.73
N ASP A 440 21.92 -11.94 -11.82
CA ASP A 440 22.48 -10.61 -11.94
C ASP A 440 21.86 -9.63 -10.93
N LEU A 441 20.52 -9.66 -10.73
CA LEU A 441 19.85 -8.84 -9.74
C LEU A 441 20.21 -9.25 -8.30
N GLN A 442 20.27 -10.55 -8.03
CA GLN A 442 20.68 -11.08 -6.73
C GLN A 442 22.12 -10.66 -6.39
N LEU A 443 23.03 -10.82 -7.32
CA LEU A 443 24.44 -10.46 -7.13
C LEU A 443 24.62 -8.96 -6.89
N ALA A 444 23.84 -8.11 -7.53
CA ALA A 444 23.84 -6.67 -7.29
C ALA A 444 23.45 -6.36 -5.83
N LEU A 445 22.34 -6.93 -5.33
CA LEU A 445 21.89 -6.74 -3.94
C LEU A 445 22.90 -7.25 -2.93
N GLU A 446 23.44 -8.45 -3.13
CA GLU A 446 24.43 -9.07 -2.26
C GLU A 446 25.73 -8.26 -2.18
N SER A 447 26.22 -7.77 -3.33
CA SER A 447 27.44 -6.94 -3.40
C SER A 447 27.32 -5.62 -2.66
N MET A 448 26.09 -5.10 -2.49
CA MET A 448 25.78 -3.88 -1.73
C MET A 448 25.41 -4.17 -0.27
N ASN A 449 25.42 -5.43 0.17
CA ASN A 449 24.97 -5.89 1.50
C ASN A 449 23.53 -5.47 1.83
N ILE A 450 22.63 -5.49 0.85
CA ILE A 450 21.23 -5.16 1.03
C ILE A 450 20.47 -6.44 1.37
N ALA A 451 19.74 -6.42 2.49
CA ALA A 451 18.83 -7.50 2.84
C ALA A 451 17.58 -7.46 1.95
N TYR A 452 17.15 -8.61 1.43
CA TYR A 452 15.99 -8.71 0.56
C TYR A 452 15.19 -10.00 0.81
N GLU A 453 13.93 -9.99 0.39
CA GLU A 453 13.02 -11.14 0.40
C GLU A 453 12.81 -11.62 -1.03
N ILE A 454 12.75 -12.94 -1.25
CA ILE A 454 12.39 -13.51 -2.56
C ILE A 454 10.88 -13.62 -2.65
N GLN A 455 10.31 -13.10 -3.74
CA GLN A 455 8.90 -13.26 -4.13
C GLN A 455 8.82 -14.13 -5.38
N GLU A 456 8.56 -15.41 -5.18
CA GLU A 456 8.47 -16.36 -6.29
C GLU A 456 7.26 -16.06 -7.18
N GLY A 457 7.48 -16.01 -8.49
CA GLY A 457 6.41 -15.86 -9.48
C GLY A 457 5.87 -14.46 -9.69
N GLU A 458 6.37 -13.45 -8.96
CA GLU A 458 5.85 -12.07 -9.00
C GLU A 458 6.61 -11.14 -9.97
N GLY A 459 7.56 -11.67 -10.72
CA GLY A 459 8.29 -10.94 -11.78
C GLY A 459 7.36 -10.46 -12.90
N ALA A 460 7.83 -9.50 -13.70
CA ALA A 460 7.14 -9.12 -14.92
C ALA A 460 7.22 -10.23 -15.97
N PHE A 461 6.29 -10.27 -16.91
CA PHE A 461 6.29 -11.32 -17.95
C PHE A 461 7.57 -11.30 -18.83
N TYR A 462 8.31 -10.19 -18.83
CA TYR A 462 9.53 -9.97 -19.63
C TYR A 462 10.83 -10.00 -18.82
N GLY A 463 10.77 -10.01 -17.49
CA GLY A 463 11.98 -10.08 -16.66
C GLY A 463 11.75 -9.99 -15.15
N PRO A 464 12.75 -10.44 -14.36
CA PRO A 464 12.73 -10.31 -12.90
C PRO A 464 12.90 -8.86 -12.47
N LYS A 465 12.51 -8.55 -11.22
CA LYS A 465 12.56 -7.19 -10.71
C LYS A 465 12.99 -7.11 -9.25
N ILE A 466 13.72 -6.05 -8.92
CA ILE A 466 13.88 -5.58 -7.55
C ILE A 466 12.77 -4.58 -7.27
N GLU A 467 12.07 -4.74 -6.17
CA GLU A 467 11.01 -3.85 -5.70
C GLU A 467 11.41 -3.18 -4.41
N PHE A 468 11.18 -1.87 -4.33
CA PHE A 468 11.42 -1.08 -3.13
C PHE A 468 10.06 -0.66 -2.55
N THR A 469 9.78 -1.18 -1.37
CA THR A 469 8.53 -0.94 -0.66
C THR A 469 8.79 0.02 0.50
N LEU A 470 8.07 1.13 0.51
CA LEU A 470 8.05 2.07 1.62
C LEU A 470 6.95 1.68 2.60
N HIS A 471 7.27 1.78 3.88
CA HIS A 471 6.27 1.71 4.94
C HIS A 471 5.92 3.12 5.37
N ASP A 472 4.64 3.47 5.27
CA ASP A 472 4.16 4.77 5.76
C ASP A 472 4.08 4.78 7.30
N CYS A 473 3.81 5.95 7.87
CA CYS A 473 3.66 6.11 9.32
C CYS A 473 2.56 5.23 9.97
N LEU A 474 1.77 4.53 9.17
CA LEU A 474 0.71 3.60 9.57
C LEU A 474 1.11 2.15 9.37
N ASP A 475 2.37 1.92 8.99
CA ASP A 475 2.92 0.60 8.67
C ASP A 475 2.23 -0.10 7.47
N ARG A 476 1.66 0.72 6.55
CA ARG A 476 1.15 0.19 5.27
C ARG A 476 2.27 0.16 4.26
N ALA A 477 2.38 -0.97 3.56
CA ALA A 477 3.38 -1.20 2.53
C ALA A 477 2.96 -0.56 1.19
N TRP A 478 3.82 0.27 0.61
CA TRP A 478 3.64 0.91 -0.68
C TRP A 478 4.82 0.61 -1.60
N GLN A 479 4.59 -0.20 -2.61
CA GLN A 479 5.58 -0.38 -3.68
C GLN A 479 5.71 0.91 -4.47
N CYS A 480 6.90 1.48 -4.51
CA CYS A 480 7.25 2.70 -5.23
C CYS A 480 8.34 2.46 -6.26
N GLY A 481 9.57 2.23 -5.82
CA GLY A 481 10.71 2.00 -6.71
C GLY A 481 10.76 0.60 -7.29
N THR A 482 11.24 0.50 -8.52
CA THR A 482 11.50 -0.78 -9.19
C THR A 482 12.74 -0.68 -10.08
N VAL A 483 13.50 -1.78 -10.14
CA VAL A 483 14.57 -2.01 -11.12
C VAL A 483 14.34 -3.38 -11.75
N GLN A 484 14.13 -3.44 -13.06
CA GLN A 484 13.74 -4.65 -13.77
C GLN A 484 14.70 -4.91 -14.93
N LEU A 485 15.16 -6.14 -15.08
CA LEU A 485 15.96 -6.56 -16.23
C LEU A 485 15.07 -7.10 -17.34
N ASP A 486 15.33 -6.68 -18.55
CA ASP A 486 14.59 -7.10 -19.75
C ASP A 486 15.54 -7.40 -20.91
N PHE A 487 15.61 -8.66 -21.26
CA PHE A 487 16.36 -9.15 -22.43
C PHE A 487 15.45 -9.36 -23.65
N ALA A 488 14.14 -9.32 -23.48
CA ALA A 488 13.16 -9.72 -24.49
C ALA A 488 12.62 -8.55 -25.32
N LEU A 489 12.26 -7.45 -24.70
CA LEU A 489 11.60 -6.33 -25.38
C LEU A 489 12.50 -5.62 -26.40
N PRO A 490 13.81 -5.40 -26.14
CA PRO A 490 14.72 -4.85 -27.14
C PRO A 490 14.78 -5.71 -28.41
N GLU A 491 14.89 -7.03 -28.28
CA GLU A 491 14.91 -7.96 -29.39
C GLU A 491 13.60 -7.92 -30.20
N ARG A 492 12.44 -8.01 -29.52
CA ARG A 492 11.11 -7.99 -30.15
C ARG A 492 10.83 -6.70 -30.93
N LEU A 493 11.39 -5.59 -30.49
CA LEU A 493 11.25 -4.29 -31.15
C LEU A 493 12.43 -3.93 -32.07
N GLY A 494 13.40 -4.85 -32.25
CA GLY A 494 14.51 -4.73 -33.17
C GLY A 494 15.57 -3.71 -32.76
N ALA A 495 15.80 -3.53 -31.47
CA ALA A 495 16.87 -2.69 -30.96
C ALA A 495 18.23 -3.38 -31.15
N THR A 496 19.18 -2.68 -31.80
CA THR A 496 20.52 -3.21 -32.02
C THR A 496 21.59 -2.12 -31.88
N TYR A 497 22.79 -2.55 -31.46
CA TYR A 497 24.01 -1.75 -31.47
C TYR A 497 25.15 -2.51 -32.15
N VAL A 498 26.19 -1.81 -32.61
CA VAL A 498 27.40 -2.43 -33.18
C VAL A 498 28.39 -2.66 -32.05
N GLY A 499 28.78 -3.92 -31.85
CA GLY A 499 29.76 -4.33 -30.84
C GLY A 499 31.22 -3.98 -31.23
N GLU A 500 32.16 -4.32 -30.36
CA GLU A 500 33.62 -4.20 -30.63
C GLU A 500 34.07 -5.12 -31.77
N ASP A 501 33.35 -6.22 -31.99
CA ASP A 501 33.54 -7.19 -33.07
C ASP A 501 33.00 -6.71 -34.43
N ASN A 502 32.44 -5.52 -34.50
CA ASN A 502 31.71 -4.94 -35.63
C ASN A 502 30.43 -5.70 -36.04
N GLU A 503 29.95 -6.62 -35.22
CA GLU A 503 28.68 -7.31 -35.41
C GLU A 503 27.54 -6.58 -34.69
N ARG A 504 26.29 -6.93 -35.07
CA ARG A 504 25.09 -6.37 -34.41
C ARG A 504 24.66 -7.20 -33.22
N HIS A 505 24.50 -6.56 -32.08
CA HIS A 505 24.04 -7.15 -30.85
C HIS A 505 22.76 -6.48 -30.36
N THR A 506 21.92 -7.23 -29.63
CA THR A 506 20.77 -6.69 -28.91
C THR A 506 21.22 -6.16 -27.54
N PRO A 507 20.88 -4.94 -27.15
CA PRO A 507 21.21 -4.45 -25.82
C PRO A 507 20.32 -5.11 -24.77
N VAL A 508 20.83 -5.19 -23.53
CA VAL A 508 20.00 -5.42 -22.35
C VAL A 508 19.29 -4.11 -22.01
N MET A 509 18.04 -4.19 -21.59
CA MET A 509 17.29 -3.03 -21.12
C MET A 509 16.96 -3.15 -19.64
N ILE A 510 17.24 -2.10 -18.88
CA ILE A 510 16.87 -1.99 -17.49
C ILE A 510 15.75 -0.97 -17.38
N HIS A 511 14.59 -1.38 -16.86
CA HIS A 511 13.50 -0.48 -16.53
C HIS A 511 13.68 0.01 -15.09
N ARG A 512 13.53 1.31 -14.86
CA ARG A 512 13.70 1.91 -13.55
C ARG A 512 12.62 2.95 -13.29
N ALA A 513 11.96 2.85 -12.15
CA ALA A 513 11.20 3.93 -11.54
C ALA A 513 11.69 4.11 -10.09
N ILE A 514 11.76 5.34 -9.60
CA ILE A 514 12.16 5.64 -8.21
C ILE A 514 10.94 5.96 -7.37
N LEU A 515 10.21 7.02 -7.74
CA LEU A 515 8.97 7.42 -7.06
C LEU A 515 7.80 6.51 -7.47
N GLY A 516 7.91 5.90 -8.66
CA GLY A 516 6.84 5.13 -9.28
C GLY A 516 5.80 6.07 -9.90
N SER A 517 4.59 6.13 -9.34
CA SER A 517 3.61 7.16 -9.70
C SER A 517 3.80 8.39 -8.82
N LEU A 518 3.97 9.58 -9.43
CA LEU A 518 4.06 10.84 -8.69
C LEU A 518 2.81 11.08 -7.85
N GLU A 519 1.63 10.72 -8.36
CA GLU A 519 0.36 10.82 -7.64
C GLU A 519 0.38 9.99 -6.37
N ARG A 520 0.80 8.72 -6.45
CA ARG A 520 0.92 7.83 -5.28
C ARG A 520 1.95 8.35 -4.31
N PHE A 521 3.12 8.76 -4.79
CA PHE A 521 4.19 9.26 -3.94
C PHE A 521 3.77 10.55 -3.20
N ILE A 522 3.09 11.49 -3.88
CA ILE A 522 2.49 12.68 -3.23
C ILE A 522 1.45 12.26 -2.19
N GLY A 523 0.63 11.27 -2.48
CA GLY A 523 -0.32 10.72 -1.51
C GLY A 523 0.36 10.20 -0.25
N ILE A 524 1.46 9.45 -0.40
CA ILE A 524 2.29 8.97 0.70
C ILE A 524 2.85 10.14 1.50
N LEU A 525 3.44 11.14 0.84
CA LEU A 525 3.99 12.33 1.50
C LEU A 525 2.92 13.14 2.26
N ILE A 526 1.71 13.29 1.69
CA ILE A 526 0.59 13.96 2.39
C ILE A 526 0.28 13.26 3.70
N GLU A 527 0.22 11.93 3.70
CA GLU A 527 -0.13 11.14 4.88
C GLU A 527 1.03 11.05 5.87
N ASP A 528 2.25 10.84 5.39
CA ASP A 528 3.44 10.73 6.22
C ASP A 528 3.73 12.02 6.96
N TYR A 529 3.81 13.13 6.24
CA TYR A 529 3.98 14.46 6.84
C TYR A 529 2.70 15.00 7.48
N ALA A 530 1.58 14.27 7.41
CA ALA A 530 0.26 14.78 7.82
C ALA A 530 -0.04 16.16 7.19
N GLY A 531 0.48 16.43 5.99
CA GLY A 531 0.41 17.70 5.26
C GLY A 531 1.33 18.81 5.79
N PHE A 532 2.18 18.53 6.78
CA PHE A 532 3.23 19.46 7.24
C PHE A 532 4.48 19.31 6.37
N PHE A 533 4.34 19.60 5.10
CA PHE A 533 5.46 19.49 4.15
C PHE A 533 6.70 20.25 4.63
N PRO A 534 7.91 19.72 4.38
CA PRO A 534 9.14 20.48 4.57
C PRO A 534 9.13 21.73 3.70
N THR A 535 9.84 22.77 4.12
CA THR A 535 9.78 24.12 3.52
C THR A 535 10.02 24.10 2.02
N TRP A 536 10.94 23.27 1.55
CA TRP A 536 11.27 23.18 0.12
C TRP A 536 10.12 22.62 -0.73
N LEU A 537 9.26 21.75 -0.17
CA LEU A 537 8.05 21.19 -0.84
C LEU A 537 6.78 22.00 -0.58
N ALA A 538 6.73 22.83 0.46
CA ALA A 538 5.52 23.53 0.85
C ALA A 538 5.00 24.45 -0.27
N PRO A 539 3.69 24.39 -0.63
CA PRO A 539 3.14 25.26 -1.67
C PRO A 539 3.30 26.75 -1.37
N GLU A 540 3.15 27.14 -0.11
CA GLU A 540 3.50 28.43 0.44
C GLU A 540 4.57 28.23 1.50
N GLN A 541 5.75 28.83 1.31
CA GLN A 541 6.88 28.69 2.24
C GLN A 541 6.81 29.67 3.40
N ALA A 542 6.28 30.87 3.12
CA ALA A 542 6.04 31.88 4.13
C ALA A 542 4.83 32.74 3.77
N ILE A 543 4.26 33.36 4.80
CA ILE A 543 3.20 34.36 4.66
C ILE A 543 3.63 35.63 5.40
N VAL A 544 3.51 36.78 4.76
CA VAL A 544 3.81 38.08 5.36
C VAL A 544 2.50 38.78 5.77
N MET A 545 2.42 39.23 7.01
CA MET A 545 1.19 39.76 7.60
C MET A 545 1.45 41.06 8.36
N GLY A 546 0.65 42.09 8.11
CA GLY A 546 0.62 43.30 8.93
C GLY A 546 -0.31 43.16 10.15
N ILE A 547 0.04 43.81 11.25
CA ILE A 547 -0.83 43.92 12.43
C ILE A 547 -1.99 44.86 12.15
N THR A 548 -1.76 45.93 11.38
CA THR A 548 -2.76 46.90 10.93
C THR A 548 -2.56 47.22 9.46
N ASP A 549 -3.48 47.99 8.85
CA ASP A 549 -3.39 48.42 7.46
C ASP A 549 -2.20 49.38 7.19
N LYS A 550 -1.65 50.00 8.23
CA LYS A 550 -0.49 50.91 8.11
C LYS A 550 0.76 50.21 7.54
N GLN A 551 0.89 48.92 7.80
CA GLN A 551 2.04 48.13 7.33
C GLN A 551 1.85 47.53 5.93
N ALA A 552 0.71 47.79 5.25
CA ALA A 552 0.36 47.12 3.98
C ALA A 552 1.46 47.24 2.90
N ASP A 553 2.00 48.43 2.70
CA ASP A 553 3.06 48.66 1.73
C ASP A 553 4.33 47.90 2.09
N TYR A 554 4.74 47.94 3.37
CA TYR A 554 5.89 47.22 3.89
C TYR A 554 5.73 45.71 3.73
N VAL A 555 4.57 45.17 4.08
CA VAL A 555 4.25 43.73 3.87
C VAL A 555 4.35 43.32 2.41
N GLN A 556 3.85 44.15 1.48
CA GLN A 556 3.99 43.89 0.05
C GLN A 556 5.44 43.94 -0.43
N GLU A 557 6.21 44.90 0.05
CA GLU A 557 7.64 45.03 -0.28
C GLU A 557 8.42 43.81 0.13
N ILE A 558 8.23 43.32 1.38
CA ILE A 558 8.87 42.11 1.88
C ILE A 558 8.45 40.89 1.04
N ALA A 559 7.16 40.71 0.80
CA ALA A 559 6.67 39.58 0.02
C ALA A 559 7.28 39.58 -1.39
N LYS A 560 7.35 40.75 -2.05
CA LYS A 560 7.99 40.91 -3.38
C LYS A 560 9.48 40.62 -3.34
N LYS A 561 10.18 41.08 -2.28
CA LYS A 561 11.61 40.81 -2.12
C LYS A 561 11.88 39.32 -1.99
N LEU A 562 11.10 38.58 -1.17
CA LEU A 562 11.19 37.14 -1.01
C LEU A 562 10.86 36.41 -2.32
N GLN A 563 9.79 36.83 -3.04
CA GLN A 563 9.43 36.26 -4.34
C GLN A 563 10.52 36.44 -5.40
N LYS A 564 11.20 37.60 -5.43
CA LYS A 564 12.34 37.84 -6.33
C LYS A 564 13.55 36.93 -6.05
N ASN A 565 13.67 36.44 -4.82
CA ASN A 565 14.67 35.42 -4.44
C ASN A 565 14.22 34.00 -4.69
N GLY A 566 13.07 33.80 -5.39
CA GLY A 566 12.59 32.50 -5.81
C GLY A 566 11.67 31.78 -4.80
N PHE A 567 11.32 32.43 -3.68
CA PHE A 567 10.48 31.80 -2.66
C PHE A 567 8.98 31.93 -2.96
N ARG A 568 8.20 30.93 -2.57
CA ARG A 568 6.74 30.90 -2.66
C ARG A 568 6.12 31.59 -1.45
N VAL A 569 5.95 32.89 -1.54
CA VAL A 569 5.51 33.75 -0.43
C VAL A 569 4.29 34.55 -0.86
N LYS A 570 3.32 34.72 0.04
CA LYS A 570 2.15 35.59 -0.14
C LYS A 570 2.11 36.68 0.92
N ALA A 571 1.40 37.77 0.60
CA ALA A 571 1.07 38.84 1.53
C ALA A 571 -0.39 38.69 1.98
N ASP A 572 -0.66 38.71 3.30
CA ASP A 572 -2.01 38.77 3.84
C ASP A 572 -2.34 40.20 4.28
N LEU A 573 -2.99 40.93 3.39
CA LEU A 573 -3.36 42.35 3.57
C LEU A 573 -4.80 42.51 4.10
N ARG A 574 -5.49 41.43 4.47
CA ARG A 574 -6.86 41.51 4.97
C ARG A 574 -6.90 42.29 6.28
N ASN A 575 -7.97 43.08 6.44
CA ASN A 575 -8.21 43.80 7.69
C ASN A 575 -8.81 42.87 8.75
N GLU A 576 -7.98 41.95 9.26
CA GLU A 576 -8.32 40.97 10.26
C GLU A 576 -7.34 41.03 11.44
N LYS A 577 -7.78 40.62 12.63
CA LYS A 577 -6.91 40.53 13.81
C LYS A 577 -5.73 39.61 13.54
N ILE A 578 -4.54 40.03 13.91
CA ILE A 578 -3.30 39.24 13.67
C ILE A 578 -3.39 37.81 14.23
N GLY A 579 -4.01 37.62 15.39
CA GLY A 579 -4.22 36.27 15.95
C GLY A 579 -5.12 35.38 15.08
N PHE A 580 -6.10 35.95 14.38
CA PHE A 580 -6.94 35.22 13.43
C PHE A 580 -6.12 34.81 12.19
N LYS A 581 -5.35 35.75 11.60
CA LYS A 581 -4.47 35.47 10.47
C LYS A 581 -3.45 34.36 10.82
N ILE A 582 -2.78 34.46 11.96
CA ILE A 582 -1.84 33.42 12.43
C ILE A 582 -2.53 32.08 12.54
N ARG A 583 -3.70 31.99 13.19
CA ARG A 583 -4.45 30.73 13.32
C ARG A 583 -4.80 30.14 11.95
N GLU A 584 -5.29 30.94 11.02
CA GLU A 584 -5.67 30.46 9.69
C GLU A 584 -4.48 29.89 8.93
N HIS A 585 -3.35 30.59 8.91
CA HIS A 585 -2.15 30.14 8.22
C HIS A 585 -1.48 28.95 8.93
N THR A 586 -1.60 28.84 10.25
CA THR A 586 -1.22 27.63 10.98
C THR A 586 -2.06 26.43 10.54
N LEU A 587 -3.37 26.57 10.37
CA LEU A 587 -4.25 25.52 9.87
C LEU A 587 -3.93 25.14 8.42
N LYS A 588 -3.52 26.11 7.59
CA LYS A 588 -3.00 25.88 6.22
C LYS A 588 -1.58 25.31 6.21
N ARG A 589 -0.97 25.13 7.39
CA ARG A 589 0.35 24.50 7.57
C ARG A 589 1.48 25.23 6.86
N VAL A 590 1.36 26.56 6.71
CA VAL A 590 2.43 27.40 6.14
C VAL A 590 3.64 27.36 7.07
N PRO A 591 4.86 27.01 6.60
CA PRO A 591 6.05 26.86 7.44
C PRO A 591 6.38 28.08 8.28
N TYR A 592 6.39 29.27 7.66
CA TYR A 592 6.77 30.51 8.32
C TYR A 592 5.70 31.59 8.22
N MET A 593 5.43 32.25 9.34
CA MET A 593 4.57 33.41 9.46
C MET A 593 5.42 34.63 9.85
N LEU A 594 5.47 35.63 8.95
CA LEU A 594 6.26 36.84 9.10
C LEU A 594 5.33 37.95 9.51
N VAL A 595 5.46 38.40 10.76
CA VAL A 595 4.58 39.44 11.33
C VAL A 595 5.30 40.78 11.31
N CYS A 596 4.62 41.80 10.79
CA CYS A 596 5.12 43.16 10.66
C CYS A 596 4.23 44.12 11.47
N GLY A 597 4.75 44.69 12.54
CA GLY A 597 4.16 45.77 13.29
C GLY A 597 4.87 47.09 13.02
N ASP A 598 4.52 48.15 13.77
CA ASP A 598 5.15 49.47 13.65
C ASP A 598 6.67 49.40 13.97
N GLN A 599 7.06 48.64 15.01
CA GLN A 599 8.46 48.46 15.40
C GLN A 599 9.29 47.75 14.34
N GLU A 600 8.75 46.68 13.77
CA GLU A 600 9.41 45.90 12.71
C GLU A 600 9.60 46.77 11.45
N MET A 601 8.56 47.53 11.08
CA MET A 601 8.62 48.44 9.93
C MET A 601 9.66 49.52 10.12
N GLU A 602 9.72 50.19 11.29
CA GLU A 602 10.71 51.24 11.60
C GLU A 602 12.15 50.69 11.62
N ALA A 603 12.34 49.45 12.12
CA ALA A 603 13.65 48.81 12.19
C ALA A 603 14.07 48.12 10.88
N GLY A 604 13.20 48.00 9.89
CA GLY A 604 13.41 47.21 8.65
C GLY A 604 13.59 45.72 8.95
N GLU A 605 12.79 45.19 9.87
CA GLU A 605 12.81 43.82 10.38
C GLU A 605 11.49 43.11 10.21
N ILE A 606 11.46 41.80 10.47
CA ILE A 606 10.29 40.95 10.52
C ILE A 606 10.32 40.09 11.79
N ALA A 607 9.20 39.87 12.45
CA ALA A 607 9.09 38.89 13.51
C ALA A 607 8.67 37.54 12.91
N VAL A 608 9.50 36.52 13.10
CA VAL A 608 9.33 35.20 12.45
C VAL A 608 8.76 34.19 13.44
N ARG A 609 7.70 33.51 13.03
CA ARG A 609 7.06 32.45 13.79
C ARG A 609 6.87 31.21 12.93
N THR A 610 7.12 30.02 13.49
CA THR A 610 6.85 28.75 12.80
C THR A 610 5.37 28.36 12.91
N ARG A 611 4.93 27.45 12.05
CA ARG A 611 3.56 26.88 12.06
C ARG A 611 3.22 26.12 13.36
N LYS A 612 4.20 25.62 14.12
CA LYS A 612 4.02 25.02 15.45
C LYS A 612 3.99 26.06 16.58
N GLY A 613 4.11 27.33 16.25
CA GLY A 613 4.00 28.44 17.19
C GLY A 613 5.29 28.85 17.88
N LYS A 614 6.45 28.29 17.51
CA LYS A 614 7.76 28.70 18.00
C LYS A 614 8.09 30.09 17.47
N ASP A 615 8.46 31.01 18.34
CA ASP A 615 8.93 32.36 18.01
C ASP A 615 10.44 32.29 17.76
N LEU A 616 10.86 32.65 16.57
CA LEU A 616 12.28 32.67 16.17
C LEU A 616 12.94 34.06 16.40
N GLY A 617 12.15 35.04 16.86
CA GLY A 617 12.59 36.39 17.07
C GLY A 617 12.55 37.27 15.82
N LYS A 618 13.29 38.36 15.87
CA LYS A 618 13.34 39.37 14.79
C LYS A 618 14.52 39.08 13.85
N PHE A 619 14.25 39.19 12.57
CA PHE A 619 15.24 39.02 11.50
C PHE A 619 15.31 40.30 10.66
N LYS A 620 16.52 40.67 10.21
CA LYS A 620 16.67 41.48 9.00
C LYS A 620 16.19 40.68 7.80
N ILE A 621 15.60 41.33 6.82
CA ILE A 621 15.02 40.64 5.67
C ILE A 621 16.06 39.80 4.92
N ASP A 622 17.29 40.33 4.76
CA ASP A 622 18.37 39.61 4.06
C ASP A 622 18.87 38.39 4.85
N ASP A 623 18.87 38.45 6.19
CA ASP A 623 19.22 37.31 7.06
C ASP A 623 18.16 36.21 6.96
N PHE A 624 16.89 36.59 6.86
CA PHE A 624 15.82 35.62 6.65
C PHE A 624 15.86 34.99 5.24
N VAL A 625 16.22 35.78 4.22
CA VAL A 625 16.46 35.25 2.86
C VAL A 625 17.56 34.19 2.90
N ALA A 626 18.70 34.49 3.54
CA ALA A 626 19.82 33.54 3.65
C ALA A 626 19.42 32.27 4.43
N PHE A 627 18.70 32.44 5.54
CA PHE A 627 18.16 31.35 6.33
C PHE A 627 17.23 30.42 5.49
N LEU A 628 16.25 30.99 4.80
CA LEU A 628 15.30 30.25 4.00
C LEU A 628 15.97 29.59 2.78
N GLN A 629 16.96 30.28 2.17
CA GLN A 629 17.75 29.75 1.05
C GLN A 629 18.54 28.50 1.48
N GLN A 630 19.15 28.54 2.66
CA GLN A 630 19.89 27.39 3.19
C GLN A 630 18.93 26.21 3.43
N GLU A 631 17.80 26.42 4.09
CA GLU A 631 16.82 25.37 4.39
C GLU A 631 16.25 24.71 3.11
N VAL A 632 15.93 25.53 2.11
CA VAL A 632 15.41 25.04 0.82
C VAL A 632 16.49 24.30 0.04
N SER A 633 17.72 24.82 -0.02
CA SER A 633 18.80 24.19 -0.81
C SER A 633 19.31 22.89 -0.20
N THR A 634 19.31 22.76 1.11
CA THR A 634 19.69 21.52 1.81
C THR A 634 18.56 20.50 1.92
N ARG A 635 17.35 20.87 1.48
CA ARG A 635 16.12 20.03 1.58
C ARG A 635 15.88 19.47 2.97
N THR A 636 16.17 20.26 3.97
CA THR A 636 16.02 19.86 5.36
C THR A 636 14.57 19.52 5.69
N LEU A 637 14.34 18.40 6.37
CA LEU A 637 13.01 17.91 6.67
C LEU A 637 12.33 18.71 7.79
N ASN A 638 13.00 19.06 8.89
CA ASN A 638 12.36 19.68 10.06
C ASN A 638 13.32 20.37 11.05
N THR A 639 14.27 21.19 10.66
CA THR A 639 15.32 21.66 11.58
C THR A 639 14.93 22.72 12.59
N VAL A 640 13.85 23.46 12.40
CA VAL A 640 13.51 24.61 13.26
C VAL A 640 12.38 24.32 14.22
N GLU A 641 11.66 23.22 14.04
CA GLU A 641 10.48 22.86 14.83
C GLU A 641 10.78 21.86 15.96
N GLU A 642 11.94 21.22 15.93
CA GLU A 642 12.48 20.37 16.99
C GLU A 642 13.29 21.18 18.01
#